data_c4b900f957e3b96d2d93a60a24ed6965
#
_entry.id   c4b900f957e3b96d2d93a60a24ed6965
#
_cell.length_a   1.000
_cell.length_b   1.000
_cell.length_c   1.000
_cell.angle_alpha   90.00
_cell.angle_beta   90.00
_cell.angle_gamma   90.00
#
_symmetry.space_group_name_H-M   'P 1'
#
loop_
_entity.id
_entity.type
_entity.pdbx_description
1 polymer ?
#
loop_
_entity_poly.entity_id
_entity_poly.type
_entity_poly.pdbx_seq_one_letter_code
_entity_poly.pdbx_strand_id
1 'polypeptide(L)'
;GASIILKGTNKGAVTNQKGKFFLPVPAGNHTIEVHFLGYNTLEEDIQVKPNETLSLSFLLIEEEVEIEAITIEAYSPIKQVQKSAYNVAAIDAKKLENTNNTASDILAKASGVKIRETGGVGAEQQINLNGFTGRHVHTFVDGVPLNRANSSFQLGNIPAELVDRIEIYKGVVPITFGTDALGGAVNIITRRNRTNYANLSYTYGSFNTHKSTLRIGQYLTNNISLELNAYQNYSDNDYRVYTKYLNVHTGVFSKEARWFKRFHDRYHNEAIIGRVNIFNEKWADKLSFGLNYNQEYKQIQNANLMQIVFGGKYRTSHTYSSSMEYEKRNIIEGVSFYLTGRYDLTTTRNTDEEPRQYAWDGTYRTKATKGEVQHILQTFEGKTGYITSHIDYMPAKSHLFQLSNTYSHYKRTTTDNVVSLATTAADFMRRVNQKNIAGLSYKFAPNNLWNILAFGKYYYTEVTGPVQVAGNASNAIYEEQSRYNRATGYGMAATYQLLKPLQAKLSYEKTFRLPTERELFGDGDLEEGDQQLRAEKSQNINCNLSFQPSIDNHSFLIEAGLAYRNISDYIIRGINSRGIAASRNHGNVRNIGGDFSVRYFYKDNFAIGGNITYMDIRNKEKKTVFGAESVTYNDRVPNMPYLFANADTSYNFVDVFAKEDQLSLSYILQYTDEFYLTWQSEGAKNTVPAQLSHDFSITYTAPGKRFSISAEAKNFTNELLYDNYSLQKAGRAFYAKLSYRFY
;
A
#
# COMPACT_ATOMS: atom_id res chain seq x y z
N GLY A 1 -1.19 1.61 35.99
CA GLY A 1 -0.79 1.90 37.37
C GLY A 1 -0.09 0.70 38.00
N ALA A 2 0.79 0.96 38.94
CA ALA A 2 1.43 -0.10 39.72
C ALA A 2 0.40 -0.80 40.63
N SER A 3 0.54 -2.10 40.79
CA SER A 3 -0.27 -2.92 41.71
C SER A 3 0.41 -2.98 43.06
N ILE A 4 -0.29 -2.64 44.10
CA ILE A 4 0.16 -2.68 45.50
C ILE A 4 -0.65 -3.76 46.23
N ILE A 5 0.02 -4.79 46.73
CA ILE A 5 -0.62 -5.97 47.34
C ILE A 5 -0.13 -6.14 48.76
N LEU A 6 -1.02 -6.44 49.67
CA LEU A 6 -0.68 -6.86 51.05
C LEU A 6 -0.32 -8.36 51.01
N LYS A 7 0.96 -8.67 51.15
CA LYS A 7 1.53 -10.03 50.99
C LYS A 7 0.77 -11.04 51.85
N GLY A 8 0.43 -12.20 51.28
CA GLY A 8 -0.31 -13.24 51.95
C GLY A 8 -1.82 -12.99 52.12
N THR A 9 -2.36 -11.95 51.48
CA THR A 9 -3.80 -11.65 51.48
C THR A 9 -4.32 -11.35 50.08
N ASN A 10 -5.64 -11.32 49.89
CA ASN A 10 -6.29 -10.90 48.64
C ASN A 10 -6.56 -9.36 48.62
N LYS A 11 -5.94 -8.57 49.49
CA LYS A 11 -6.12 -7.12 49.53
C LYS A 11 -5.04 -6.41 48.71
N GLY A 12 -5.46 -5.53 47.83
CA GLY A 12 -4.56 -4.72 47.02
C GLY A 12 -5.22 -3.45 46.52
N ALA A 13 -4.41 -2.54 46.00
CA ALA A 13 -4.83 -1.31 45.33
C ALA A 13 -3.98 -1.10 44.09
N VAL A 14 -4.50 -0.32 43.12
CA VAL A 14 -3.75 0.09 41.92
C VAL A 14 -3.56 1.59 41.93
N THR A 15 -2.36 2.05 41.57
CA THR A 15 -2.08 3.49 41.50
C THR A 15 -2.92 4.15 40.39
N ASN A 16 -3.37 5.38 40.65
CA ASN A 16 -3.99 6.23 39.62
C ASN A 16 -2.94 6.78 38.64
N GLN A 17 -3.37 7.62 37.68
CA GLN A 17 -2.48 8.24 36.68
C GLN A 17 -1.35 9.13 37.25
N LYS A 18 -1.48 9.58 38.51
CA LYS A 18 -0.47 10.37 39.22
C LYS A 18 0.41 9.53 40.17
N GLY A 19 0.33 8.19 40.08
CA GLY A 19 1.09 7.26 40.90
C GLY A 19 0.56 7.15 42.35
N LYS A 20 -0.59 7.72 42.71
CA LYS A 20 -1.14 7.68 44.06
C LYS A 20 -2.06 6.48 44.25
N PHE A 21 -1.96 5.85 45.43
CA PHE A 21 -2.81 4.75 45.87
C PHE A 21 -3.34 4.98 47.30
N PHE A 22 -4.36 4.23 47.64
CA PHE A 22 -4.88 4.10 48.98
C PHE A 22 -5.24 2.64 49.26
N LEU A 23 -4.66 2.06 50.33
CA LEU A 23 -4.88 0.67 50.67
C LEU A 23 -5.27 0.56 52.16
N PRO A 24 -6.50 0.16 52.51
CA PRO A 24 -6.90 -0.10 53.88
C PRO A 24 -6.24 -1.38 54.41
N VAL A 25 -5.43 -1.23 55.45
CA VAL A 25 -4.66 -2.31 56.07
C VAL A 25 -5.03 -2.40 57.55
N PRO A 26 -5.24 -3.59 58.14
CA PRO A 26 -5.42 -3.74 59.59
C PRO A 26 -4.21 -3.27 60.38
N ALA A 27 -4.40 -2.92 61.64
CA ALA A 27 -3.27 -2.64 62.52
C ALA A 27 -2.43 -3.90 62.74
N GLY A 28 -1.09 -3.77 62.69
CA GLY A 28 -0.15 -4.87 62.79
C GLY A 28 1.08 -4.71 61.91
N ASN A 29 1.92 -5.74 61.88
CA ASN A 29 3.07 -5.81 60.97
C ASN A 29 2.62 -6.48 59.65
N HIS A 30 2.96 -5.86 58.54
CA HIS A 30 2.59 -6.33 57.19
C HIS A 30 3.73 -6.12 56.21
N THR A 31 3.78 -6.91 55.18
CA THR A 31 4.67 -6.70 54.02
C THR A 31 3.83 -6.24 52.83
N ILE A 32 4.20 -5.12 52.23
CA ILE A 32 3.62 -4.62 50.99
C ILE A 32 4.50 -5.05 49.82
N GLU A 33 3.87 -5.63 48.78
CA GLU A 33 4.49 -5.91 47.50
C GLU A 33 4.00 -4.89 46.45
N VAL A 34 4.94 -4.26 45.76
CA VAL A 34 4.64 -3.32 44.68
C VAL A 34 5.12 -3.90 43.35
N HIS A 35 4.19 -4.10 42.43
CA HIS A 35 4.46 -4.65 41.10
C HIS A 35 4.12 -3.64 40.01
N PHE A 36 5.03 -3.45 39.09
CA PHE A 36 4.75 -2.74 37.82
C PHE A 36 5.50 -3.41 36.68
N LEU A 37 4.83 -3.51 35.53
CA LEU A 37 5.39 -4.21 34.36
C LEU A 37 6.69 -3.54 33.90
N GLY A 38 7.80 -4.32 33.85
CA GLY A 38 9.14 -3.85 33.49
C GLY A 38 9.95 -3.27 34.66
N TYR A 39 9.50 -3.46 35.88
CA TYR A 39 10.23 -3.02 37.14
C TYR A 39 10.36 -4.19 38.07
N ASN A 40 11.46 -4.20 38.83
CA ASN A 40 11.66 -5.15 39.90
C ASN A 40 10.56 -5.02 40.96
N THR A 41 10.04 -6.15 41.41
CA THR A 41 9.09 -6.19 42.50
C THR A 41 9.77 -5.64 43.77
N LEU A 42 9.15 -4.64 44.38
CA LEU A 42 9.61 -4.06 45.65
C LEU A 42 8.77 -4.63 46.79
N GLU A 43 9.44 -5.19 47.80
CA GLU A 43 8.80 -5.60 49.05
C GLU A 43 9.26 -4.65 50.20
N GLU A 44 8.31 -4.19 50.98
CA GLU A 44 8.59 -3.33 52.15
C GLU A 44 7.75 -3.74 53.35
N ASP A 45 8.42 -3.95 54.47
CA ASP A 45 7.78 -4.27 55.73
C ASP A 45 7.30 -2.99 56.41
N ILE A 46 6.02 -2.97 56.77
CA ILE A 46 5.36 -1.83 57.39
C ILE A 46 4.73 -2.23 58.73
N GLN A 47 4.72 -1.30 59.66
CA GLN A 47 3.99 -1.43 60.93
C GLN A 47 2.88 -0.38 60.97
N VAL A 48 1.63 -0.80 61.04
CA VAL A 48 0.46 0.08 61.08
C VAL A 48 -0.14 0.05 62.49
N LYS A 49 -0.24 1.23 63.14
CA LYS A 49 -0.92 1.35 64.44
C LYS A 49 -2.43 1.59 64.27
N PRO A 50 -3.25 1.32 65.30
CA PRO A 50 -4.67 1.62 65.23
C PRO A 50 -4.95 3.09 64.90
N ASN A 51 -5.82 3.35 63.87
CA ASN A 51 -6.19 4.69 63.40
C ASN A 51 -5.05 5.54 62.81
N GLU A 52 -3.96 4.93 62.38
CA GLU A 52 -2.84 5.61 61.72
C GLU A 52 -3.00 5.61 60.20
N THR A 53 -2.63 6.71 59.57
CA THR A 53 -2.48 6.76 58.12
C THR A 53 -0.99 6.87 57.81
N LEU A 54 -0.41 5.82 57.25
CA LEU A 54 0.99 5.77 56.83
C LEU A 54 1.15 6.30 55.43
N SER A 55 2.04 7.26 55.20
CA SER A 55 2.38 7.77 53.89
C SER A 55 3.67 7.10 53.39
N LEU A 56 3.56 6.32 52.32
CA LEU A 56 4.67 5.59 51.74
C LEU A 56 4.94 6.10 50.31
N SER A 57 6.21 6.11 49.95
CA SER A 57 6.64 6.46 48.59
C SER A 57 7.62 5.39 48.08
N PHE A 58 7.28 4.72 47.00
CA PHE A 58 8.09 3.66 46.44
C PHE A 58 8.77 4.15 45.16
N LEU A 59 10.08 3.93 45.03
CA LEU A 59 10.83 4.13 43.81
C LEU A 59 11.10 2.75 43.23
N LEU A 60 10.46 2.46 42.13
CA LEU A 60 10.67 1.20 41.40
C LEU A 60 11.88 1.33 40.49
N ILE A 61 12.75 0.33 40.49
CA ILE A 61 13.94 0.24 39.66
C ILE A 61 13.58 -0.61 38.44
N GLU A 62 13.91 -0.13 37.24
CA GLU A 62 13.72 -0.90 36.02
C GLU A 62 14.49 -2.23 36.11
N GLU A 63 13.82 -3.30 35.72
CA GLU A 63 14.37 -4.65 35.77
C GLU A 63 15.37 -4.84 34.63
N GLU A 64 16.67 -4.76 34.92
CA GLU A 64 17.72 -5.28 34.04
C GLU A 64 17.75 -6.81 34.14
N VAL A 65 16.94 -7.47 33.36
CA VAL A 65 16.86 -8.95 33.39
C VAL A 65 17.82 -9.56 32.41
N GLU A 66 18.94 -10.08 32.87
CA GLU A 66 19.64 -11.20 32.30
C GLU A 66 18.90 -12.48 32.71
N ILE A 67 17.92 -12.93 31.92
CA ILE A 67 17.19 -14.17 32.18
C ILE A 67 17.44 -15.17 31.06
N GLU A 68 18.13 -16.27 31.39
CA GLU A 68 17.93 -17.58 30.81
C GLU A 68 16.57 -18.14 31.29
N ALA A 69 15.48 -17.60 30.83
CA ALA A 69 14.14 -18.21 30.92
C ALA A 69 13.19 -17.46 30.03
N ILE A 70 12.72 -18.13 28.99
CA ILE A 70 11.52 -17.89 28.18
C ILE A 70 10.83 -16.54 28.49
N THR A 71 11.46 -15.46 28.10
CA THR A 71 10.85 -14.14 28.09
C THR A 71 9.93 -14.13 26.87
N ILE A 72 8.63 -14.05 27.07
CA ILE A 72 7.72 -13.51 26.06
C ILE A 72 8.09 -12.04 25.98
N GLU A 73 9.16 -11.71 25.26
CA GLU A 73 9.43 -10.34 24.84
C GLU A 73 8.23 -9.91 24.04
N ALA A 74 7.43 -9.00 24.56
CA ALA A 74 6.39 -8.32 23.82
C ALA A 74 7.06 -7.41 22.79
N TYR A 75 7.62 -8.00 21.72
CA TYR A 75 8.17 -7.23 20.62
C TYR A 75 7.10 -6.29 20.07
N SER A 76 7.51 -5.07 19.74
CA SER A 76 6.61 -4.18 18.98
C SER A 76 6.12 -4.93 17.73
N PRO A 77 4.88 -4.68 17.27
CA PRO A 77 4.35 -5.34 16.07
C PRO A 77 5.29 -5.29 14.87
N ILE A 78 6.08 -4.22 14.73
CA ILE A 78 7.11 -4.07 13.69
C ILE A 78 8.22 -5.11 13.86
N LYS A 79 8.78 -5.26 15.06
CA LYS A 79 9.84 -6.26 15.33
C LYS A 79 9.33 -7.69 15.17
N GLN A 80 8.08 -7.97 15.54
CA GLN A 80 7.48 -9.30 15.33
C GLN A 80 7.42 -9.68 13.84
N VAL A 81 6.97 -8.73 13.00
CA VAL A 81 6.91 -8.93 11.55
C VAL A 81 8.31 -9.09 10.96
N GLN A 82 9.29 -8.29 11.39
CA GLN A 82 10.68 -8.38 10.93
C GLN A 82 11.36 -9.71 11.31
N LYS A 83 11.02 -10.32 12.44
CA LYS A 83 11.53 -11.65 12.85
C LYS A 83 10.88 -12.83 12.12
N SER A 84 9.84 -12.61 11.32
CA SER A 84 9.17 -13.67 10.55
C SER A 84 10.12 -14.30 9.52
N ALA A 85 9.77 -15.50 9.01
CA ALA A 85 10.52 -16.18 7.93
C ALA A 85 10.51 -15.39 6.62
N TYR A 86 9.56 -14.48 6.46
CA TYR A 86 9.41 -13.67 5.25
C TYR A 86 10.42 -12.53 5.18
N ASN A 87 10.88 -12.19 3.96
CA ASN A 87 11.63 -10.96 3.74
C ASN A 87 10.65 -9.78 3.76
N VAL A 88 10.48 -9.17 4.93
CA VAL A 88 9.52 -8.10 5.16
C VAL A 88 10.18 -6.89 5.80
N ALA A 89 9.93 -5.71 5.22
CA ALA A 89 10.24 -4.42 5.81
C ALA A 89 8.95 -3.83 6.40
N ALA A 90 9.04 -3.17 7.55
CA ALA A 90 7.90 -2.50 8.17
C ALA A 90 8.25 -1.05 8.50
N ILE A 91 7.42 -0.12 8.04
CA ILE A 91 7.58 1.33 8.25
C ILE A 91 6.54 1.80 9.25
N ASP A 92 6.99 2.44 10.33
CA ASP A 92 6.11 3.13 11.28
C ASP A 92 5.59 4.43 10.67
N ALA A 93 4.27 4.53 10.49
CA ALA A 93 3.63 5.71 9.92
C ALA A 93 3.23 6.75 10.97
N LYS A 94 3.30 6.43 12.27
CA LYS A 94 2.85 7.33 13.36
C LYS A 94 3.62 8.65 13.40
N LYS A 95 4.92 8.60 13.06
CA LYS A 95 5.78 9.81 13.03
C LYS A 95 5.41 10.80 11.92
N LEU A 96 4.57 10.38 10.95
CA LEU A 96 4.17 11.17 9.79
C LEU A 96 2.71 11.65 9.85
N GLU A 97 1.99 11.42 10.96
CA GLU A 97 0.56 11.74 11.08
C GLU A 97 0.23 13.22 10.88
N ASN A 98 1.11 14.11 11.29
CA ASN A 98 0.89 15.57 11.22
C ASN A 98 1.43 16.20 9.92
N THR A 99 1.89 15.39 8.98
CA THR A 99 2.39 15.83 7.66
C THR A 99 1.31 15.66 6.58
N ASN A 100 1.51 16.25 5.39
CA ASN A 100 0.60 16.06 4.25
C ASN A 100 0.84 14.74 3.49
N ASN A 101 1.61 13.79 4.06
CA ASN A 101 1.92 12.52 3.41
C ASN A 101 0.68 11.63 3.30
N THR A 102 0.66 10.83 2.25
CA THR A 102 -0.28 9.73 2.03
C THR A 102 0.40 8.38 2.26
N ALA A 103 -0.35 7.29 2.22
CA ALA A 103 0.23 5.95 2.31
C ALA A 103 1.26 5.69 1.20
N SER A 104 1.09 6.26 0.00
CA SER A 104 2.07 6.16 -1.10
C SER A 104 3.36 6.92 -0.82
N ASP A 105 3.29 8.13 -0.22
CA ASP A 105 4.48 8.91 0.15
C ASP A 105 5.31 8.18 1.23
N ILE A 106 4.64 7.51 2.17
CA ILE A 106 5.30 6.69 3.20
C ILE A 106 5.99 5.49 2.55
N LEU A 107 5.28 4.78 1.66
CA LEU A 107 5.78 3.60 0.97
C LEU A 107 6.98 3.91 0.07
N ALA A 108 7.00 5.08 -0.57
CA ALA A 108 8.11 5.52 -1.45
C ALA A 108 9.47 5.65 -0.74
N LYS A 109 9.48 5.74 0.62
CA LYS A 109 10.72 5.79 1.42
C LYS A 109 11.37 4.42 1.64
N ALA A 110 10.66 3.33 1.31
CA ALA A 110 11.17 1.98 1.51
C ALA A 110 12.24 1.60 0.47
N SER A 111 13.26 0.87 0.92
CA SER A 111 14.24 0.25 0.02
C SER A 111 13.58 -0.75 -0.93
N GLY A 112 13.98 -0.75 -2.19
CA GLY A 112 13.42 -1.61 -3.23
C GLY A 112 12.07 -1.14 -3.79
N VAL A 113 11.53 -0.02 -3.29
CA VAL A 113 10.22 0.50 -3.70
C VAL A 113 10.35 1.80 -4.48
N LYS A 114 9.68 1.87 -5.63
CA LYS A 114 9.43 3.10 -6.40
C LYS A 114 7.93 3.22 -6.66
N ILE A 115 7.35 4.34 -6.25
CA ILE A 115 5.99 4.70 -6.64
C ILE A 115 6.08 5.45 -7.97
N ARG A 116 5.29 5.02 -8.95
CA ARG A 116 5.16 5.64 -10.26
C ARG A 116 3.77 6.23 -10.41
N GLU A 117 3.70 7.48 -10.84
CA GLU A 117 2.45 8.25 -10.98
C GLU A 117 2.31 8.79 -12.41
N THR A 118 1.07 8.95 -12.84
CA THR A 118 0.76 9.45 -14.20
C THR A 118 0.44 10.93 -14.23
N GLY A 119 0.48 11.63 -13.08
CA GLY A 119 0.11 13.04 -13.01
C GLY A 119 0.06 13.60 -11.59
N GLY A 120 -0.90 14.49 -11.33
CA GLY A 120 -1.13 15.15 -10.04
C GLY A 120 -1.99 14.35 -9.06
N VAL A 121 -2.71 15.04 -8.17
CA VAL A 121 -3.59 14.42 -7.17
C VAL A 121 -4.65 13.55 -7.88
N GLY A 122 -4.86 12.31 -7.40
CA GLY A 122 -5.77 11.33 -8.01
C GLY A 122 -5.25 10.67 -9.28
N ALA A 123 -3.98 10.87 -9.63
CA ALA A 123 -3.35 10.13 -10.73
C ALA A 123 -3.22 8.64 -10.39
N GLU A 124 -3.19 7.81 -11.44
CA GLU A 124 -2.95 6.37 -11.26
C GLU A 124 -1.55 6.15 -10.69
N GLN A 125 -1.47 5.34 -9.64
CA GLN A 125 -0.23 4.97 -8.98
C GLN A 125 0.09 3.50 -9.17
N GLN A 126 1.35 3.20 -9.44
CA GLN A 126 1.89 1.86 -9.58
C GLN A 126 3.06 1.66 -8.63
N ILE A 127 3.03 0.57 -7.87
CA ILE A 127 4.14 0.18 -7.01
C ILE A 127 5.11 -0.62 -7.86
N ASN A 128 6.37 -0.21 -7.87
CA ASN A 128 7.47 -1.02 -8.35
C ASN A 128 8.22 -1.57 -7.13
N LEU A 129 8.34 -2.88 -7.01
CA LEU A 129 8.99 -3.57 -5.90
C LEU A 129 10.01 -4.58 -6.45
N ASN A 130 11.30 -4.31 -6.27
CA ASN A 130 12.41 -5.17 -6.70
C ASN A 130 12.25 -5.69 -8.13
N GLY A 131 11.87 -4.81 -9.07
CA GLY A 131 11.73 -5.11 -10.50
C GLY A 131 10.37 -5.66 -10.93
N PHE A 132 9.45 -5.83 -10.01
CA PHE A 132 8.06 -6.09 -10.34
C PHE A 132 7.24 -4.80 -10.29
N THR A 133 6.39 -4.57 -11.28
CA THR A 133 5.60 -3.35 -11.37
C THR A 133 4.12 -3.61 -11.21
N GLY A 134 3.45 -2.62 -10.67
CA GLY A 134 2.01 -2.45 -10.73
C GLY A 134 1.23 -3.71 -10.38
N ARG A 135 0.93 -4.52 -11.39
CA ARG A 135 0.04 -5.68 -11.29
C ARG A 135 0.70 -6.91 -10.65
N HIS A 136 2.02 -6.93 -10.54
CA HIS A 136 2.78 -8.00 -9.90
C HIS A 136 2.88 -7.84 -8.37
N VAL A 137 2.54 -6.65 -7.84
CA VAL A 137 2.58 -6.33 -6.42
C VAL A 137 1.16 -6.09 -5.94
N HIS A 138 0.70 -6.91 -5.00
CA HIS A 138 -0.63 -6.74 -4.44
C HIS A 138 -0.61 -5.81 -3.23
N THR A 139 -1.63 -4.98 -3.12
CA THR A 139 -1.81 -4.07 -1.99
C THR A 139 -3.00 -4.51 -1.16
N PHE A 140 -2.83 -4.48 0.14
CA PHE A 140 -3.84 -4.85 1.13
C PHE A 140 -4.04 -3.70 2.13
N VAL A 141 -5.22 -3.61 2.69
CA VAL A 141 -5.55 -2.79 3.85
C VAL A 141 -6.10 -3.71 4.93
N ASP A 142 -5.41 -3.83 6.06
CA ASP A 142 -5.74 -4.78 7.14
C ASP A 142 -5.89 -6.24 6.64
N GLY A 143 -5.05 -6.67 5.68
CA GLY A 143 -5.11 -8.00 5.08
C GLY A 143 -6.18 -8.19 4.00
N VAL A 144 -7.02 -7.20 3.73
CA VAL A 144 -8.03 -7.23 2.65
C VAL A 144 -7.46 -6.64 1.38
N PRO A 145 -7.56 -7.29 0.21
CA PRO A 145 -7.05 -6.73 -1.04
C PRO A 145 -7.66 -5.37 -1.37
N LEU A 146 -6.80 -4.43 -1.73
CA LEU A 146 -7.21 -3.17 -2.30
C LEU A 146 -7.54 -3.41 -3.78
N ASN A 147 -8.84 -3.48 -4.11
CA ASN A 147 -9.29 -3.69 -5.48
C ASN A 147 -8.94 -2.47 -6.35
N ARG A 148 -8.23 -2.71 -7.47
CA ARG A 148 -7.80 -1.67 -8.41
C ARG A 148 -8.74 -1.51 -9.61
N ALA A 149 -9.64 -2.48 -9.82
CA ALA A 149 -10.57 -2.43 -10.94
C ALA A 149 -11.73 -1.49 -10.59
N ASN A 150 -11.72 -0.28 -11.12
CA ASN A 150 -12.77 0.74 -10.95
C ASN A 150 -13.00 1.20 -9.50
N SER A 151 -11.99 1.09 -8.64
CA SER A 151 -12.08 1.55 -7.24
C SER A 151 -11.57 2.97 -7.10
N SER A 152 -12.38 3.82 -6.52
CA SER A 152 -11.99 5.16 -6.07
C SER A 152 -11.09 5.15 -4.81
N PHE A 153 -10.92 4.00 -4.18
CA PHE A 153 -10.03 3.81 -3.02
C PHE A 153 -8.61 3.50 -3.48
N GLN A 154 -7.79 4.53 -3.67
CA GLN A 154 -6.42 4.43 -4.17
C GLN A 154 -5.40 4.70 -3.05
N LEU A 155 -4.20 4.14 -3.18
CA LEU A 155 -3.10 4.29 -2.22
C LEU A 155 -2.75 5.77 -1.94
N GLY A 156 -2.74 6.61 -2.99
CA GLY A 156 -2.46 8.04 -2.90
C GLY A 156 -3.58 8.88 -2.27
N ASN A 157 -4.76 8.28 -2.05
CA ASN A 157 -5.88 8.96 -1.40
C ASN A 157 -5.93 8.70 0.11
N ILE A 158 -5.21 7.69 0.61
CA ILE A 158 -5.23 7.30 2.03
C ILE A 158 -4.30 8.23 2.82
N PRO A 159 -4.83 9.09 3.72
CA PRO A 159 -4.01 9.98 4.53
C PRO A 159 -3.11 9.21 5.52
N ALA A 160 -1.93 9.74 5.82
CA ALA A 160 -0.99 9.15 6.78
C ALA A 160 -1.61 8.95 8.19
N GLU A 161 -2.56 9.80 8.57
CA GLU A 161 -3.27 9.71 9.86
C GLU A 161 -4.04 8.40 10.04
N LEU A 162 -4.50 7.79 8.94
CA LEU A 162 -5.21 6.51 8.98
C LEU A 162 -4.26 5.32 9.10
N VAL A 163 -2.97 5.50 8.85
CA VAL A 163 -1.98 4.43 8.77
C VAL A 163 -1.24 4.28 10.11
N ASP A 164 -1.18 3.07 10.65
CA ASP A 164 -0.33 2.70 11.79
C ASP A 164 1.08 2.35 11.33
N ARG A 165 1.16 1.41 10.37
CA ARG A 165 2.38 0.97 9.73
C ARG A 165 2.11 0.42 8.34
N ILE A 166 3.16 0.33 7.53
CA ILE A 166 3.12 -0.35 6.23
C ILE A 166 4.10 -1.52 6.26
N GLU A 167 3.60 -2.71 5.94
CA GLU A 167 4.38 -3.93 5.83
C GLU A 167 4.63 -4.24 4.35
N ILE A 168 5.90 -4.45 3.98
CA ILE A 168 6.32 -4.65 2.60
C ILE A 168 6.99 -6.02 2.49
N TYR A 169 6.29 -6.99 1.93
CA TYR A 169 6.76 -8.35 1.69
C TYR A 169 7.51 -8.39 0.37
N LYS A 170 8.84 -8.48 0.42
CA LYS A 170 9.73 -8.47 -0.76
C LYS A 170 9.96 -9.90 -1.27
N GLY A 171 9.05 -10.42 -2.07
CA GLY A 171 9.09 -11.78 -2.62
C GLY A 171 8.00 -12.68 -2.04
N VAL A 172 8.36 -13.67 -1.24
CA VAL A 172 7.39 -14.61 -0.67
C VAL A 172 6.39 -13.89 0.24
N VAL A 173 5.10 -14.10 -0.03
CA VAL A 173 3.97 -13.51 0.71
C VAL A 173 3.30 -14.60 1.54
N PRO A 174 2.90 -14.33 2.81
CA PRO A 174 2.16 -15.27 3.62
C PRO A 174 0.95 -15.86 2.90
N ILE A 175 0.74 -17.16 3.01
CA ILE A 175 -0.41 -17.85 2.38
C ILE A 175 -1.75 -17.30 2.87
N THR A 176 -1.79 -16.73 4.07
CA THR A 176 -2.97 -16.12 4.68
C THR A 176 -3.49 -14.89 3.94
N PHE A 177 -2.66 -14.27 3.08
CA PHE A 177 -3.12 -13.21 2.18
C PHE A 177 -3.85 -13.76 0.94
N GLY A 178 -3.75 -15.07 0.65
CA GLY A 178 -4.42 -15.69 -0.48
C GLY A 178 -4.15 -15.00 -1.82
N THR A 179 -2.88 -14.67 -2.08
CA THR A 179 -2.50 -13.85 -3.23
C THR A 179 -1.72 -14.63 -4.28
N ASP A 180 -1.91 -14.22 -5.53
CA ASP A 180 -1.15 -14.64 -6.71
C ASP A 180 -0.06 -13.63 -7.10
N ALA A 181 0.40 -12.79 -6.17
CA ALA A 181 1.48 -11.83 -6.42
C ALA A 181 2.79 -12.52 -6.77
N LEU A 182 3.50 -12.05 -7.82
CA LEU A 182 4.85 -12.50 -8.19
C LEU A 182 5.94 -11.71 -7.46
N GLY A 183 5.72 -10.41 -7.27
CA GLY A 183 6.71 -9.46 -6.80
C GLY A 183 6.73 -9.28 -5.30
N GLY A 184 5.66 -9.65 -4.63
CA GLY A 184 5.44 -9.40 -3.22
C GLY A 184 4.13 -8.69 -2.93
N ALA A 185 3.99 -8.21 -1.71
CA ALA A 185 2.77 -7.54 -1.26
C ALA A 185 3.09 -6.33 -0.36
N VAL A 186 2.19 -5.37 -0.37
CA VAL A 186 2.17 -4.24 0.56
C VAL A 186 0.91 -4.33 1.39
N ASN A 187 1.03 -4.35 2.71
CA ASN A 187 -0.10 -4.37 3.62
C ASN A 187 -0.11 -3.09 4.46
N ILE A 188 -1.13 -2.28 4.29
CA ILE A 188 -1.35 -1.06 5.06
C ILE A 188 -2.16 -1.45 6.28
N ILE A 189 -1.56 -1.34 7.45
CA ILE A 189 -2.26 -1.56 8.71
C ILE A 189 -2.86 -0.23 9.16
N THR A 190 -4.17 -0.22 9.31
CA THR A 190 -4.88 0.98 9.76
C THR A 190 -4.67 1.20 11.26
N ARG A 191 -4.65 2.47 11.64
CA ARG A 191 -4.45 2.87 13.04
C ARG A 191 -5.69 2.52 13.87
N ARG A 192 -5.48 1.79 14.94
CA ARG A 192 -6.51 1.40 15.93
C ARG A 192 -6.07 1.91 17.30
N ASN A 193 -6.78 2.85 17.85
CA ASN A 193 -6.51 3.34 19.20
C ASN A 193 -7.32 2.52 20.21
N ARG A 194 -6.75 2.33 21.41
CA ARG A 194 -7.45 1.65 22.54
C ARG A 194 -8.15 2.64 23.48
N THR A 195 -8.13 3.92 23.15
CA THR A 195 -8.75 5.01 23.92
C THR A 195 -9.66 5.81 23.00
N ASN A 196 -10.58 6.55 23.57
CA ASN A 196 -11.39 7.50 22.83
C ASN A 196 -10.49 8.54 22.16
N TYR A 197 -10.83 8.91 20.92
CA TYR A 197 -10.12 9.94 20.17
C TYR A 197 -11.04 10.65 19.20
N ALA A 198 -10.75 11.92 18.93
CA ALA A 198 -11.32 12.68 17.84
C ALA A 198 -10.24 13.61 17.29
N ASN A 199 -9.90 13.41 16.00
CA ASN A 199 -8.88 14.17 15.30
C ASN A 199 -9.46 14.76 14.03
N LEU A 200 -9.14 16.02 13.77
CA LEU A 200 -9.51 16.75 12.55
C LEU A 200 -8.24 17.33 11.94
N SER A 201 -8.08 17.21 10.63
CA SER A 201 -7.03 17.92 9.91
C SER A 201 -7.53 18.52 8.61
N TYR A 202 -6.90 19.63 8.20
CA TYR A 202 -7.15 20.29 6.93
C TYR A 202 -5.84 20.74 6.31
N THR A 203 -5.68 20.47 5.01
CA THR A 203 -4.53 20.90 4.20
C THR A 203 -5.01 21.76 3.06
N TYR A 204 -4.33 22.89 2.85
CA TYR A 204 -4.44 23.72 1.66
C TYR A 204 -3.09 23.80 0.96
N GLY A 205 -3.09 23.80 -0.37
CA GLY A 205 -1.83 23.85 -1.12
C GLY A 205 -1.96 24.28 -2.57
N SER A 206 -0.82 24.25 -3.27
CA SER A 206 -0.70 24.57 -4.69
C SER A 206 -1.72 23.81 -5.53
N PHE A 207 -2.09 24.39 -6.68
CA PHE A 207 -3.08 23.84 -7.63
C PHE A 207 -4.48 23.71 -7.03
N ASN A 208 -4.83 24.66 -6.14
CA ASN A 208 -6.09 24.68 -5.40
C ASN A 208 -6.36 23.33 -4.71
N THR A 209 -5.35 22.78 -4.06
CA THR A 209 -5.44 21.47 -3.40
C THR A 209 -6.01 21.63 -2.00
N HIS A 210 -7.07 20.88 -1.70
CA HIS A 210 -7.71 20.78 -0.39
C HIS A 210 -7.77 19.32 0.04
N LYS A 211 -7.31 19.02 1.26
CA LYS A 211 -7.48 17.70 1.87
C LYS A 211 -8.03 17.88 3.27
N SER A 212 -9.04 17.10 3.62
CA SER A 212 -9.63 17.07 4.96
C SER A 212 -9.63 15.66 5.49
N THR A 213 -9.36 15.48 6.78
CA THR A 213 -9.43 14.17 7.44
C THR A 213 -10.10 14.31 8.78
N LEU A 214 -11.10 13.46 9.06
CA LEU A 214 -11.78 13.33 10.34
C LEU A 214 -11.61 11.89 10.84
N ARG A 215 -11.20 11.72 12.10
CA ARG A 215 -11.08 10.42 12.75
C ARG A 215 -11.72 10.50 14.12
N ILE A 216 -12.69 9.64 14.37
CA ILE A 216 -13.37 9.52 15.66
C ILE A 216 -13.38 8.05 16.06
N GLY A 217 -13.02 7.76 17.29
CA GLY A 217 -13.17 6.45 17.89
C GLY A 217 -13.67 6.56 19.31
N GLN A 218 -14.67 5.77 19.62
CA GLN A 218 -15.31 5.76 20.93
C GLN A 218 -15.48 4.32 21.43
N TYR A 219 -15.05 4.06 22.65
CA TYR A 219 -15.34 2.84 23.39
C TYR A 219 -16.67 3.02 24.13
N LEU A 220 -17.67 2.26 23.73
CA LEU A 220 -18.98 2.22 24.42
C LEU A 220 -18.90 1.39 25.68
N THR A 221 -18.12 0.32 25.63
CA THR A 221 -17.79 -0.57 26.74
C THR A 221 -16.33 -1.01 26.60
N ASN A 222 -15.82 -1.78 27.56
CA ASN A 222 -14.47 -2.37 27.44
C ASN A 222 -14.33 -3.32 26.22
N ASN A 223 -15.45 -3.85 25.71
CA ASN A 223 -15.48 -4.86 24.65
C ASN A 223 -16.04 -4.33 23.32
N ILE A 224 -16.65 -3.14 23.28
CA ILE A 224 -17.28 -2.60 22.08
C ILE A 224 -16.72 -1.21 21.78
N SER A 225 -16.22 -1.03 20.55
CA SER A 225 -15.80 0.28 20.04
C SER A 225 -16.48 0.62 18.72
N LEU A 226 -16.71 1.92 18.51
CA LEU A 226 -17.16 2.51 17.26
C LEU A 226 -16.02 3.36 16.68
N GLU A 227 -15.80 3.25 15.38
CA GLU A 227 -14.83 4.06 14.65
C GLU A 227 -15.52 4.70 13.44
N LEU A 228 -15.25 5.98 13.24
CA LEU A 228 -15.63 6.74 12.06
C LEU A 228 -14.41 7.45 11.52
N ASN A 229 -14.03 7.16 10.30
CA ASN A 229 -12.99 7.84 9.58
C ASN A 229 -13.58 8.42 8.29
N ALA A 230 -13.27 9.68 7.99
CA ALA A 230 -13.67 10.32 6.76
C ALA A 230 -12.51 11.13 6.21
N TYR A 231 -12.37 11.17 4.89
CA TYR A 231 -11.40 12.04 4.25
C TYR A 231 -11.91 12.54 2.90
N GLN A 232 -11.38 13.68 2.48
CA GLN A 232 -11.64 14.31 1.20
C GLN A 232 -10.32 14.77 0.60
N ASN A 233 -10.17 14.56 -0.70
CA ASN A 233 -9.07 15.08 -1.51
C ASN A 233 -9.65 15.83 -2.72
N TYR A 234 -9.24 17.07 -2.91
CA TYR A 234 -9.60 17.88 -4.05
C TYR A 234 -8.38 18.58 -4.60
N SER A 235 -8.28 18.69 -5.93
CA SER A 235 -7.31 19.54 -6.60
C SER A 235 -7.79 19.90 -8.00
N ASP A 236 -7.52 21.13 -8.44
CA ASP A 236 -7.71 21.51 -9.85
C ASP A 236 -6.63 20.91 -10.75
N ASN A 237 -5.48 20.46 -10.17
CA ASN A 237 -4.33 19.92 -10.90
C ASN A 237 -3.87 20.82 -12.06
N ASP A 238 -4.00 22.12 -11.94
CA ASP A 238 -3.77 23.11 -12.98
C ASP A 238 -2.28 23.52 -13.13
N TYR A 239 -1.38 22.61 -12.75
CA TYR A 239 0.06 22.83 -12.87
C TYR A 239 0.52 22.95 -14.33
N ARG A 240 1.69 23.55 -14.52
CA ARG A 240 2.27 23.71 -15.86
C ARG A 240 3.00 22.46 -16.31
N VAL A 241 2.91 22.19 -17.62
CA VAL A 241 3.60 21.10 -18.32
C VAL A 241 4.40 21.65 -19.49
N TYR A 242 5.55 21.06 -19.78
CA TYR A 242 6.42 21.44 -20.90
C TYR A 242 6.35 20.37 -21.99
N THR A 243 5.68 20.67 -23.11
CA THR A 243 5.40 19.68 -24.14
C THR A 243 5.29 20.30 -25.53
N LYS A 244 5.49 19.49 -26.58
CA LYS A 244 5.07 19.81 -27.93
C LYS A 244 3.56 19.72 -28.01
N TYR A 245 2.94 20.57 -28.81
CA TYR A 245 1.48 20.58 -28.98
C TYR A 245 1.10 20.39 -30.45
N LEU A 246 -0.04 19.76 -30.66
CA LEU A 246 -0.67 19.59 -31.95
C LEU A 246 -1.43 20.86 -32.30
N ASN A 247 -1.12 21.49 -33.45
CA ASN A 247 -2.03 22.50 -33.99
C ASN A 247 -3.24 21.78 -34.60
N VAL A 248 -4.40 21.91 -33.98
CA VAL A 248 -5.61 21.17 -34.34
C VAL A 248 -6.20 21.56 -35.71
N HIS A 249 -5.82 22.72 -36.27
CA HIS A 249 -6.27 23.19 -37.57
C HIS A 249 -5.39 22.68 -38.71
N THR A 250 -4.08 22.58 -38.50
CA THR A 250 -3.12 22.12 -39.51
C THR A 250 -2.77 20.65 -39.39
N GLY A 251 -3.04 20.00 -38.23
CA GLY A 251 -2.65 18.62 -37.95
C GLY A 251 -1.15 18.43 -37.72
N VAL A 252 -0.37 19.50 -37.54
CA VAL A 252 1.08 19.46 -37.42
C VAL A 252 1.49 19.73 -35.98
N PHE A 253 2.45 18.93 -35.48
CA PHE A 253 3.07 19.17 -34.18
C PHE A 253 4.05 20.35 -34.24
N SER A 254 4.10 21.12 -33.16
CA SER A 254 5.11 22.17 -32.98
C SER A 254 6.53 21.57 -33.02
N LYS A 255 7.47 22.31 -33.61
CA LYS A 255 8.90 21.91 -33.63
C LYS A 255 9.46 21.87 -32.24
N GLU A 256 9.12 22.88 -31.42
CA GLU A 256 9.62 23.08 -30.06
C GLU A 256 8.53 22.87 -29.02
N ALA A 257 8.93 22.41 -27.84
CA ALA A 257 8.08 22.31 -26.69
C ALA A 257 7.88 23.70 -26.02
N ARG A 258 6.75 23.91 -25.40
CA ARG A 258 6.38 25.13 -24.65
C ARG A 258 5.70 24.78 -23.34
N TRP A 259 5.62 25.76 -22.46
CA TRP A 259 4.89 25.64 -21.21
C TRP A 259 3.39 25.90 -21.40
N PHE A 260 2.57 24.96 -20.96
CA PHE A 260 1.12 25.08 -20.93
C PHE A 260 0.59 24.82 -19.53
N LYS A 261 -0.51 25.47 -19.18
CA LYS A 261 -1.27 25.19 -17.96
C LYS A 261 -2.30 24.11 -18.25
N ARG A 262 -2.43 23.12 -17.37
CA ARG A 262 -3.52 22.14 -17.47
C ARG A 262 -4.85 22.86 -17.20
N PHE A 263 -5.90 22.48 -17.90
CA PHE A 263 -7.20 23.17 -17.84
C PHE A 263 -8.39 22.21 -17.64
N HIS A 264 -8.18 20.89 -17.72
CA HIS A 264 -9.21 19.86 -17.59
C HIS A 264 -8.68 18.62 -16.85
N ASP A 265 -8.17 18.81 -15.59
CA ASP A 265 -7.57 17.73 -14.80
C ASP A 265 -8.04 17.73 -13.33
N ARG A 266 -9.20 18.35 -13.06
CA ARG A 266 -9.79 18.42 -11.71
C ARG A 266 -10.04 17.03 -11.18
N TYR A 267 -9.71 16.86 -9.90
CA TYR A 267 -9.93 15.66 -9.14
C TYR A 267 -10.67 15.93 -7.85
N HIS A 268 -11.64 15.10 -7.53
CA HIS A 268 -12.35 15.13 -6.25
C HIS A 268 -12.65 13.71 -5.79
N ASN A 269 -12.27 13.40 -4.56
CA ASN A 269 -12.50 12.10 -3.93
C ASN A 269 -12.92 12.29 -2.49
N GLU A 270 -13.91 11.53 -2.05
CA GLU A 270 -14.40 11.49 -0.67
C GLU A 270 -14.57 10.05 -0.22
N ALA A 271 -14.27 9.78 1.05
CA ALA A 271 -14.52 8.49 1.67
C ALA A 271 -15.03 8.62 3.10
N ILE A 272 -15.97 7.76 3.45
CA ILE A 272 -16.48 7.59 4.82
C ILE A 272 -16.37 6.11 5.15
N ILE A 273 -15.72 5.80 6.28
CA ILE A 273 -15.40 4.45 6.74
C ILE A 273 -15.93 4.32 8.17
N GLY A 274 -17.02 3.61 8.35
CA GLY A 274 -17.58 3.27 9.65
C GLY A 274 -17.22 1.85 10.07
N ARG A 275 -16.87 1.63 11.33
CA ARG A 275 -16.53 0.30 11.85
C ARG A 275 -17.09 0.12 13.27
N VAL A 276 -17.64 -1.05 13.53
CA VAL A 276 -18.01 -1.54 14.86
C VAL A 276 -17.10 -2.70 15.19
N ASN A 277 -16.45 -2.65 16.34
CA ASN A 277 -15.57 -3.72 16.80
C ASN A 277 -16.09 -4.29 18.12
N ILE A 278 -16.07 -5.61 18.25
CA ILE A 278 -16.39 -6.39 19.44
C ILE A 278 -15.14 -7.20 19.79
N PHE A 279 -14.70 -7.15 21.05
CA PHE A 279 -13.48 -7.78 21.51
C PHE A 279 -13.72 -8.67 22.73
N ASN A 280 -12.86 -9.67 22.90
CA ASN A 280 -12.74 -10.48 24.14
C ASN A 280 -14.05 -11.13 24.59
N GLU A 281 -14.87 -11.58 23.64
CA GLU A 281 -16.06 -12.36 23.93
C GLU A 281 -15.73 -13.86 23.93
N LYS A 282 -16.54 -14.66 24.64
CA LYS A 282 -16.34 -16.13 24.71
C LYS A 282 -16.36 -16.78 23.32
N TRP A 283 -17.13 -16.25 22.39
CA TRP A 283 -17.32 -16.76 21.03
C TRP A 283 -16.41 -16.08 20.00
N ALA A 284 -15.78 -14.93 20.30
CA ALA A 284 -14.86 -14.22 19.41
C ALA A 284 -13.83 -13.42 20.22
N ASP A 285 -12.56 -13.54 19.90
CA ASP A 285 -11.53 -12.66 20.42
C ASP A 285 -11.60 -11.30 19.73
N LYS A 286 -12.04 -11.30 18.46
CA LYS A 286 -12.36 -10.09 17.69
C LYS A 286 -13.46 -10.40 16.68
N LEU A 287 -14.45 -9.50 16.60
CA LEU A 287 -15.38 -9.39 15.50
C LEU A 287 -15.50 -7.93 15.10
N SER A 288 -15.29 -7.63 13.83
CA SER A 288 -15.41 -6.27 13.31
C SER A 288 -16.34 -6.26 12.10
N PHE A 289 -17.25 -5.30 12.04
CA PHE A 289 -18.06 -4.99 10.87
C PHE A 289 -17.74 -3.58 10.38
N GLY A 290 -17.47 -3.44 9.10
CA GLY A 290 -17.19 -2.18 8.45
C GLY A 290 -18.17 -1.87 7.32
N LEU A 291 -18.59 -0.62 7.21
CA LEU A 291 -19.33 -0.07 6.08
C LEU A 291 -18.55 1.13 5.54
N ASN A 292 -18.32 1.14 4.24
CA ASN A 292 -17.55 2.21 3.60
C ASN A 292 -18.34 2.74 2.41
N TYR A 293 -18.31 4.05 2.26
CA TYR A 293 -18.72 4.75 1.05
C TYR A 293 -17.55 5.53 0.51
N ASN A 294 -17.35 5.48 -0.79
CA ASN A 294 -16.31 6.23 -1.47
C ASN A 294 -16.86 6.76 -2.81
N GLN A 295 -16.56 8.02 -3.13
CA GLN A 295 -16.86 8.59 -4.44
C GLN A 295 -15.64 9.25 -5.06
N GLU A 296 -15.62 9.32 -6.39
CA GLU A 296 -14.57 9.96 -7.19
C GLU A 296 -15.19 10.68 -8.38
N TYR A 297 -14.72 11.89 -8.63
CA TYR A 297 -14.87 12.63 -9.86
C TYR A 297 -13.50 12.95 -10.41
N LYS A 298 -13.25 12.63 -11.69
CA LYS A 298 -11.96 12.85 -12.32
C LYS A 298 -12.15 13.35 -13.75
N GLN A 299 -11.65 14.53 -14.03
CA GLN A 299 -11.43 15.02 -15.39
C GLN A 299 -10.19 14.35 -15.98
N ILE A 300 -10.19 14.12 -17.28
CA ILE A 300 -9.12 13.43 -17.99
C ILE A 300 -8.57 14.39 -19.03
N GLN A 301 -7.42 15.03 -18.72
CA GLN A 301 -6.80 16.05 -19.57
C GLN A 301 -6.10 15.44 -20.78
N ASN A 302 -5.56 14.23 -20.67
CA ASN A 302 -4.79 13.59 -21.73
C ASN A 302 -4.92 12.07 -21.69
N ALA A 303 -4.64 11.43 -22.81
CA ALA A 303 -4.51 9.99 -22.91
C ALA A 303 -3.24 9.48 -22.21
N ASN A 304 -2.86 8.21 -22.42
CA ASN A 304 -1.61 7.65 -21.93
C ASN A 304 -0.34 8.33 -22.51
N LEU A 305 -0.52 9.20 -23.52
CA LEU A 305 0.49 10.09 -24.09
C LEU A 305 0.01 11.53 -24.00
N MET A 306 0.85 12.46 -23.54
CA MET A 306 0.48 13.88 -23.38
C MET A 306 0.14 14.60 -24.68
N GLN A 307 0.54 14.07 -25.83
CA GLN A 307 0.22 14.66 -27.12
C GLN A 307 -1.27 14.60 -27.48
N ILE A 308 -2.03 13.73 -26.84
CA ILE A 308 -3.48 13.56 -27.05
C ILE A 308 -4.21 14.24 -25.91
N VAL A 309 -4.84 15.38 -26.20
CA VAL A 309 -5.41 16.31 -25.20
C VAL A 309 -6.94 16.26 -25.25
N PHE A 310 -7.54 16.27 -24.08
CA PHE A 310 -8.99 16.29 -23.87
C PHE A 310 -9.41 17.54 -23.11
N GLY A 311 -10.63 18.04 -23.36
CA GLY A 311 -11.18 19.21 -22.69
C GLY A 311 -12.61 18.99 -22.16
N GLY A 312 -13.22 17.83 -22.44
CA GLY A 312 -14.58 17.50 -21.99
C GLY A 312 -14.73 16.12 -21.37
N LYS A 313 -13.71 15.29 -21.46
CA LYS A 313 -13.74 13.89 -21.00
C LYS A 313 -13.61 13.79 -19.47
N TYR A 314 -14.48 13.00 -18.83
CA TYR A 314 -14.42 12.77 -17.39
C TYR A 314 -14.98 11.41 -16.97
N ARG A 315 -14.67 11.02 -15.73
CA ARG A 315 -15.13 9.78 -15.08
C ARG A 315 -15.72 10.10 -13.72
N THR A 316 -16.81 9.42 -13.36
CA THR A 316 -17.32 9.36 -11.99
C THR A 316 -17.34 7.92 -11.49
N SER A 317 -17.12 7.73 -10.20
CA SER A 317 -17.21 6.41 -9.58
C SER A 317 -17.78 6.50 -8.17
N HIS A 318 -18.65 5.57 -7.80
CA HIS A 318 -19.20 5.43 -6.46
C HIS A 318 -19.04 3.98 -6.02
N THR A 319 -18.55 3.76 -4.81
CA THR A 319 -18.36 2.41 -4.26
C THR A 319 -18.98 2.33 -2.86
N TYR A 320 -19.86 1.37 -2.65
CA TYR A 320 -20.34 0.94 -1.35
C TYR A 320 -19.66 -0.38 -1.00
N SER A 321 -19.08 -0.45 0.19
CA SER A 321 -18.37 -1.64 0.64
C SER A 321 -18.88 -2.09 2.00
N SER A 322 -19.03 -3.39 2.19
CA SER A 322 -19.20 -4.01 3.50
C SER A 322 -18.01 -4.94 3.78
N SER A 323 -17.56 -4.98 5.02
CA SER A 323 -16.46 -5.85 5.44
C SER A 323 -16.73 -6.49 6.78
N MET A 324 -16.17 -7.68 6.98
CA MET A 324 -16.23 -8.41 8.24
C MET A 324 -14.86 -9.03 8.54
N GLU A 325 -14.41 -8.93 9.79
CA GLU A 325 -13.25 -9.65 10.30
C GLU A 325 -13.69 -10.44 11.54
N TYR A 326 -13.36 -11.72 11.59
CA TYR A 326 -13.61 -12.59 12.74
C TYR A 326 -12.31 -13.30 13.11
N GLU A 327 -12.02 -13.33 14.40
CA GLU A 327 -10.87 -14.02 14.97
C GLU A 327 -11.31 -14.77 16.22
N LYS A 328 -10.96 -16.05 16.28
CA LYS A 328 -11.10 -16.87 17.49
C LYS A 328 -9.85 -17.72 17.66
N ARG A 329 -9.12 -17.44 18.72
CA ARG A 329 -7.94 -18.19 19.13
C ARG A 329 -8.34 -19.30 20.09
N ASN A 330 -7.58 -20.38 20.07
CA ASN A 330 -7.77 -21.50 20.99
C ASN A 330 -9.23 -22.00 21.06
N ILE A 331 -9.86 -22.20 19.89
CA ILE A 331 -11.19 -22.85 19.80
C ILE A 331 -11.15 -24.21 20.51
N ILE A 332 -10.07 -24.94 20.23
CA ILE A 332 -9.54 -26.05 21.01
C ILE A 332 -8.05 -25.77 21.19
N GLU A 333 -7.37 -26.45 22.10
CA GLU A 333 -5.95 -26.20 22.41
C GLU A 333 -5.09 -26.21 21.12
N GLY A 334 -4.38 -25.09 20.90
CA GLY A 334 -3.51 -24.88 19.75
C GLY A 334 -4.20 -24.58 18.41
N VAL A 335 -5.54 -24.54 18.33
CA VAL A 335 -6.27 -24.28 17.08
C VAL A 335 -6.92 -22.91 17.10
N SER A 336 -6.60 -22.07 16.11
CA SER A 336 -7.19 -20.75 15.91
C SER A 336 -7.82 -20.65 14.53
N PHE A 337 -8.89 -19.86 14.41
CA PHE A 337 -9.61 -19.62 13.16
C PHE A 337 -9.76 -18.12 12.91
N TYR A 338 -9.55 -17.76 11.65
CA TYR A 338 -9.63 -16.38 11.17
C TYR A 338 -10.47 -16.35 9.89
N LEU A 339 -11.33 -15.33 9.79
CA LEU A 339 -12.16 -15.09 8.62
C LEU A 339 -12.17 -13.60 8.31
N THR A 340 -11.92 -13.26 7.06
CA THR A 340 -12.04 -11.89 6.57
C THR A 340 -12.86 -11.91 5.29
N GLY A 341 -13.86 -11.05 5.22
CA GLY A 341 -14.73 -10.91 4.06
C GLY A 341 -14.93 -9.46 3.69
N ARG A 342 -15.11 -9.20 2.37
CA ARG A 342 -15.46 -7.89 1.82
C ARG A 342 -16.35 -8.05 0.60
N TYR A 343 -17.32 -7.16 0.46
CA TYR A 343 -18.17 -7.08 -0.71
C TYR A 343 -18.32 -5.63 -1.15
N ASP A 344 -17.99 -5.34 -2.42
CA ASP A 344 -18.02 -4.02 -3.03
C ASP A 344 -19.07 -3.97 -4.14
N LEU A 345 -19.87 -2.90 -4.12
CA LEU A 345 -20.77 -2.49 -5.19
C LEU A 345 -20.21 -1.19 -5.77
N THR A 346 -19.74 -1.23 -7.00
CA THR A 346 -19.10 -0.08 -7.67
C THR A 346 -19.89 0.29 -8.91
N THR A 347 -20.26 1.56 -9.04
CA THR A 347 -20.80 2.13 -10.26
C THR A 347 -19.80 3.14 -10.81
N THR A 348 -19.33 2.92 -12.04
CA THR A 348 -18.39 3.81 -12.74
C THR A 348 -19.03 4.29 -14.04
N ARG A 349 -19.02 5.59 -14.28
CA ARG A 349 -19.50 6.20 -15.52
C ARG A 349 -18.36 6.91 -16.24
N ASN A 350 -18.09 6.49 -17.48
CA ASN A 350 -17.21 7.17 -18.42
C ASN A 350 -18.03 8.10 -19.32
N THR A 351 -17.59 9.34 -19.50
CA THR A 351 -18.26 10.34 -20.34
C THR A 351 -17.27 10.95 -21.30
N ASP A 352 -17.58 10.87 -22.59
CA ASP A 352 -16.88 11.52 -23.72
C ASP A 352 -17.92 11.97 -24.74
N GLU A 353 -18.47 13.18 -24.57
CA GLU A 353 -19.53 13.75 -25.44
C GLU A 353 -19.07 15.00 -26.20
N GLU A 354 -17.89 15.54 -25.84
CA GLU A 354 -17.43 16.82 -26.39
C GLU A 354 -17.11 16.67 -27.88
N PRO A 355 -17.80 17.42 -28.79
CA PRO A 355 -17.55 17.34 -30.23
C PRO A 355 -16.37 18.21 -30.66
N ARG A 356 -15.32 18.30 -29.85
CA ARG A 356 -14.14 19.13 -30.09
C ARG A 356 -12.87 18.30 -29.98
N GLN A 357 -11.87 18.68 -30.72
CA GLN A 357 -10.49 18.21 -30.57
C GLN A 357 -9.68 19.38 -30.02
N TYR A 358 -9.10 19.21 -28.84
CA TYR A 358 -8.36 20.27 -28.15
C TYR A 358 -6.85 20.17 -28.38
N ALA A 359 -6.18 21.32 -28.27
CA ALA A 359 -4.75 21.46 -28.11
C ALA A 359 -4.38 21.94 -26.70
N TRP A 360 -3.09 21.88 -26.34
CA TRP A 360 -2.62 22.30 -25.02
C TRP A 360 -2.82 23.78 -24.70
N ASP A 361 -2.91 24.65 -25.71
CA ASP A 361 -3.21 26.07 -25.57
C ASP A 361 -4.71 26.38 -25.39
N GLY A 362 -5.55 25.35 -25.31
CA GLY A 362 -7.01 25.47 -25.19
C GLY A 362 -7.72 25.74 -26.51
N THR A 363 -7.00 25.92 -27.62
CA THR A 363 -7.64 25.99 -28.95
C THR A 363 -8.26 24.64 -29.33
N TYR A 364 -9.30 24.69 -30.12
CA TYR A 364 -10.00 23.47 -30.53
C TYR A 364 -10.51 23.55 -31.98
N ARG A 365 -10.74 22.39 -32.55
CA ARG A 365 -11.44 22.19 -33.81
C ARG A 365 -12.73 21.43 -33.54
N THR A 366 -13.85 21.92 -34.03
CA THR A 366 -15.12 21.21 -33.95
C THR A 366 -15.11 19.98 -34.87
N LYS A 367 -15.61 18.87 -34.36
CA LYS A 367 -15.78 17.61 -35.07
C LYS A 367 -17.24 17.44 -35.54
N ALA A 368 -17.47 16.69 -36.59
CA ALA A 368 -18.81 16.32 -37.01
C ALA A 368 -19.50 15.31 -36.10
N THR A 369 -18.71 14.56 -35.32
CA THR A 369 -19.18 13.53 -34.39
C THR A 369 -18.93 13.96 -32.97
N LYS A 370 -19.81 13.57 -32.04
CA LYS A 370 -19.59 13.69 -30.60
C LYS A 370 -18.45 12.80 -30.13
N GLY A 371 -17.85 13.15 -29.00
CA GLY A 371 -16.74 12.46 -28.36
C GLY A 371 -15.36 12.90 -28.86
N GLU A 372 -14.43 13.10 -27.96
CA GLU A 372 -13.05 13.51 -28.29
C GLU A 372 -12.26 12.35 -28.90
N VAL A 373 -12.40 11.13 -28.34
CA VAL A 373 -11.95 9.87 -28.95
C VAL A 373 -13.12 9.21 -29.66
N GLN A 374 -14.17 8.89 -28.94
CA GLN A 374 -15.44 8.36 -29.43
C GLN A 374 -16.57 8.81 -28.49
N HIS A 375 -17.81 8.86 -29.00
CA HIS A 375 -18.95 9.21 -28.17
C HIS A 375 -19.22 8.10 -27.15
N ILE A 376 -19.03 8.42 -25.85
CA ILE A 376 -19.20 7.46 -24.75
C ILE A 376 -20.11 8.08 -23.67
N LEU A 377 -21.16 7.35 -23.32
CA LEU A 377 -21.96 7.51 -22.09
C LEU A 377 -22.14 6.14 -21.48
N GLN A 378 -21.05 5.58 -20.95
CA GLN A 378 -20.98 4.19 -20.55
C GLN A 378 -20.97 4.06 -19.03
N THR A 379 -21.87 3.25 -18.50
CA THR A 379 -21.94 2.95 -17.07
C THR A 379 -21.57 1.48 -16.83
N PHE A 380 -20.61 1.26 -15.96
CA PHE A 380 -20.22 -0.05 -15.45
C PHE A 380 -20.78 -0.26 -14.04
N GLU A 381 -21.48 -1.38 -13.86
CA GLU A 381 -21.83 -1.88 -12.54
C GLU A 381 -20.94 -3.06 -12.19
N GLY A 382 -20.09 -2.88 -11.19
CA GLY A 382 -19.14 -3.85 -10.67
C GLY A 382 -19.61 -4.43 -9.36
N LYS A 383 -19.58 -5.76 -9.22
CA LYS A 383 -19.80 -6.48 -7.97
C LYS A 383 -18.56 -7.30 -7.68
N THR A 384 -17.90 -7.01 -6.54
CA THR A 384 -16.69 -7.72 -6.14
C THR A 384 -16.86 -8.31 -4.75
N GLY A 385 -16.74 -9.62 -4.65
CA GLY A 385 -16.72 -10.34 -3.39
C GLY A 385 -15.33 -10.90 -3.11
N TYR A 386 -14.90 -10.87 -1.87
CA TYR A 386 -13.66 -11.43 -1.40
C TYR A 386 -13.86 -12.04 -0.03
N ILE A 387 -13.40 -13.28 0.15
CA ILE A 387 -13.42 -13.97 1.43
C ILE A 387 -12.13 -14.78 1.59
N THR A 388 -11.47 -14.58 2.72
CA THR A 388 -10.31 -15.37 3.14
C THR A 388 -10.60 -16.00 4.49
N SER A 389 -10.36 -17.29 4.59
CA SER A 389 -10.35 -18.01 5.86
C SER A 389 -9.01 -18.71 6.05
N HIS A 390 -8.52 -18.76 7.29
CA HIS A 390 -7.40 -19.62 7.62
C HIS A 390 -7.55 -20.24 9.01
N ILE A 391 -6.96 -21.42 9.14
CA ILE A 391 -6.88 -22.18 10.36
C ILE A 391 -5.40 -22.31 10.69
N ASP A 392 -5.04 -21.94 11.90
CA ASP A 392 -3.73 -22.14 12.49
C ASP A 392 -3.80 -23.29 13.49
N TYR A 393 -2.90 -24.27 13.35
CA TYR A 393 -2.73 -25.35 14.29
C TYR A 393 -1.31 -25.37 14.85
N MET A 394 -1.19 -25.14 16.15
CA MET A 394 0.07 -25.06 16.89
C MET A 394 0.15 -26.19 17.91
N PRO A 395 0.57 -27.42 17.52
CA PRO A 395 0.70 -28.55 18.44
C PRO A 395 1.76 -28.35 19.51
N ALA A 396 2.76 -27.51 19.23
CA ALA A 396 3.79 -27.08 20.15
C ALA A 396 4.30 -25.69 19.75
N LYS A 397 4.91 -24.94 20.68
CA LYS A 397 5.37 -23.55 20.46
C LYS A 397 6.30 -23.38 19.23
N SER A 398 7.03 -24.42 18.86
CA SER A 398 7.97 -24.42 17.73
C SER A 398 7.34 -24.82 16.39
N HIS A 399 6.12 -25.31 16.36
CA HIS A 399 5.46 -25.87 15.16
C HIS A 399 4.14 -25.16 14.90
N LEU A 400 3.98 -24.62 13.69
CA LEU A 400 2.72 -24.03 13.24
C LEU A 400 2.36 -24.57 11.87
N PHE A 401 1.20 -25.19 11.76
CA PHE A 401 0.55 -25.55 10.50
C PHE A 401 -0.53 -24.52 10.20
N GLN A 402 -0.58 -24.06 8.96
CA GLN A 402 -1.61 -23.11 8.52
C GLN A 402 -2.28 -23.65 7.25
N LEU A 403 -3.60 -23.66 7.24
CA LEU A 403 -4.42 -23.95 6.06
C LEU A 403 -5.19 -22.67 5.73
N SER A 404 -5.05 -22.17 4.53
CA SER A 404 -5.72 -20.93 4.06
C SER A 404 -6.48 -21.19 2.78
N ASN A 405 -7.64 -20.54 2.65
CA ASN A 405 -8.39 -20.49 1.41
C ASN A 405 -8.92 -19.08 1.17
N THR A 406 -8.69 -18.57 -0.04
CA THR A 406 -9.20 -17.30 -0.49
C THR A 406 -10.03 -17.50 -1.75
N TYR A 407 -11.28 -17.04 -1.69
CA TYR A 407 -12.17 -16.98 -2.85
C TYR A 407 -12.46 -15.52 -3.19
N SER A 408 -12.36 -15.18 -4.46
CA SER A 408 -12.76 -13.88 -4.98
C SER A 408 -13.66 -14.02 -6.20
N HIS A 409 -14.66 -13.16 -6.28
CA HIS A 409 -15.61 -13.09 -7.38
C HIS A 409 -15.75 -11.66 -7.85
N TYR A 410 -15.52 -11.43 -9.12
CA TYR A 410 -15.73 -10.15 -9.80
C TYR A 410 -16.77 -10.35 -10.92
N LYS A 411 -17.77 -9.46 -10.96
CA LYS A 411 -18.74 -9.38 -12.05
C LYS A 411 -18.89 -7.93 -12.48
N ARG A 412 -18.82 -7.68 -13.80
CA ARG A 412 -19.11 -6.38 -14.40
C ARG A 412 -20.20 -6.54 -15.44
N THR A 413 -21.20 -5.67 -15.38
CA THR A 413 -22.20 -5.42 -16.39
C THR A 413 -22.03 -4.00 -16.92
N THR A 414 -22.37 -3.80 -18.18
CA THR A 414 -22.22 -2.50 -18.87
C THR A 414 -23.57 -2.09 -19.39
N THR A 415 -23.94 -0.83 -19.15
CA THR A 415 -25.04 -0.16 -19.84
C THR A 415 -24.48 1.04 -20.57
N ASP A 416 -24.83 1.19 -21.85
CA ASP A 416 -24.46 2.34 -22.65
C ASP A 416 -25.73 3.07 -23.07
N ASN A 417 -25.81 4.35 -22.75
CA ASN A 417 -26.95 5.18 -23.15
C ASN A 417 -26.81 5.70 -24.59
N VAL A 418 -25.66 5.48 -25.22
CA VAL A 418 -25.37 5.86 -26.59
C VAL A 418 -24.85 4.65 -27.35
N VAL A 419 -25.66 4.12 -28.24
CA VAL A 419 -25.25 3.10 -29.22
C VAL A 419 -24.52 3.82 -30.36
N SER A 420 -23.19 3.80 -30.34
CA SER A 420 -22.37 4.25 -31.44
C SER A 420 -22.17 3.13 -32.46
N LEU A 421 -21.73 3.46 -33.68
CA LEU A 421 -21.32 2.45 -34.67
C LEU A 421 -20.16 1.55 -34.21
N ALA A 422 -19.43 1.99 -33.15
CA ALA A 422 -18.36 1.23 -32.54
C ALA A 422 -18.84 0.32 -31.36
N THR A 423 -20.08 0.49 -30.88
CA THR A 423 -20.65 -0.33 -29.81
C THR A 423 -21.05 -1.69 -30.35
N THR A 424 -20.50 -2.75 -29.82
CA THR A 424 -20.76 -4.13 -30.25
C THR A 424 -21.64 -4.87 -29.22
N ALA A 425 -22.27 -5.97 -29.61
CA ALA A 425 -22.98 -6.84 -28.70
C ALA A 425 -22.10 -7.30 -27.52
N ALA A 426 -20.79 -7.41 -27.74
CA ALA A 426 -19.80 -7.76 -26.72
C ALA A 426 -19.75 -6.77 -25.54
N ASP A 427 -20.06 -5.49 -25.76
CA ASP A 427 -19.99 -4.46 -24.72
C ASP A 427 -21.03 -4.67 -23.63
N PHE A 428 -22.18 -5.25 -23.99
CA PHE A 428 -23.28 -5.55 -23.05
C PHE A 428 -23.20 -6.94 -22.41
N MET A 429 -22.33 -7.82 -22.91
CA MET A 429 -22.13 -9.14 -22.31
C MET A 429 -21.49 -9.02 -20.93
N ARG A 430 -21.89 -9.89 -20.02
CA ARG A 430 -21.31 -9.93 -18.67
C ARG A 430 -19.86 -10.34 -18.71
N ARG A 431 -19.08 -9.81 -17.77
CA ARG A 431 -17.69 -10.16 -17.55
C ARG A 431 -17.54 -10.63 -16.12
N VAL A 432 -17.09 -11.87 -15.96
CA VAL A 432 -16.94 -12.50 -14.65
C VAL A 432 -15.53 -13.05 -14.52
N ASN A 433 -14.92 -12.83 -13.36
CA ASN A 433 -13.66 -13.46 -12.98
C ASN A 433 -13.80 -14.06 -11.58
N GLN A 434 -13.64 -15.36 -11.48
CA GLN A 434 -13.64 -16.07 -10.20
C GLN A 434 -12.26 -16.63 -9.97
N LYS A 435 -11.73 -16.46 -8.74
CA LYS A 435 -10.44 -16.99 -8.35
C LYS A 435 -10.58 -17.73 -7.02
N ASN A 436 -9.91 -18.88 -6.92
CA ASN A 436 -9.75 -19.59 -5.65
C ASN A 436 -8.26 -19.90 -5.46
N ILE A 437 -7.72 -19.51 -4.30
CA ILE A 437 -6.32 -19.75 -3.94
C ILE A 437 -6.32 -20.46 -2.60
N ALA A 438 -5.95 -21.75 -2.60
CA ALA A 438 -5.76 -22.54 -1.40
C ALA A 438 -4.27 -22.66 -1.07
N GLY A 439 -3.92 -22.59 0.20
CA GLY A 439 -2.54 -22.67 0.66
C GLY A 439 -2.40 -23.54 1.91
N LEU A 440 -1.34 -24.34 1.96
CA LEU A 440 -0.91 -25.06 3.15
C LEU A 440 0.52 -24.66 3.47
N SER A 441 0.81 -24.34 4.72
CA SER A 441 2.18 -24.09 5.16
C SER A 441 2.52 -24.75 6.48
N TYR A 442 3.79 -25.02 6.64
CA TYR A 442 4.38 -25.49 7.87
C TYR A 442 5.53 -24.58 8.26
N LYS A 443 5.47 -24.02 9.46
CA LYS A 443 6.53 -23.20 10.06
C LYS A 443 7.16 -23.94 11.22
N PHE A 444 8.50 -23.94 11.22
CA PHE A 444 9.33 -24.49 12.28
C PHE A 444 10.22 -23.38 12.87
N ALA A 445 10.03 -23.08 14.15
CA ALA A 445 10.77 -22.07 14.89
C ALA A 445 11.22 -22.65 16.24
N PRO A 446 12.28 -23.49 16.27
CA PRO A 446 12.69 -24.22 17.48
C PRO A 446 13.24 -23.30 18.58
N ASN A 447 13.74 -22.13 18.19
CA ASN A 447 14.31 -21.13 19.07
C ASN A 447 14.25 -19.73 18.39
N ASN A 448 14.78 -18.73 19.06
CA ASN A 448 14.81 -17.34 18.53
C ASN A 448 15.81 -17.15 17.37
N LEU A 449 16.66 -18.12 17.06
CA LEU A 449 17.65 -18.05 16.00
C LEU A 449 17.10 -18.49 14.65
N TRP A 450 16.22 -19.51 14.63
CA TRP A 450 15.71 -20.12 13.40
C TRP A 450 14.22 -19.89 13.21
N ASN A 451 13.85 -19.53 12.00
CA ASN A 451 12.46 -19.50 11.55
C ASN A 451 12.41 -20.02 10.12
N ILE A 452 11.91 -21.23 9.94
CA ILE A 452 11.86 -21.93 8.65
C ILE A 452 10.40 -22.13 8.30
N LEU A 453 10.05 -21.87 7.05
CA LEU A 453 8.71 -22.01 6.49
C LEU A 453 8.80 -22.79 5.18
N ALA A 454 7.91 -23.78 5.01
CA ALA A 454 7.63 -24.42 3.72
C ALA A 454 6.14 -24.29 3.41
N PHE A 455 5.78 -24.11 2.14
CA PHE A 455 4.37 -23.96 1.76
C PHE A 455 4.09 -24.45 0.34
N GLY A 456 2.83 -24.80 0.12
CA GLY A 456 2.25 -25.08 -1.19
C GLY A 456 1.00 -24.24 -1.42
N LYS A 457 0.76 -23.84 -2.68
CA LYS A 457 -0.41 -23.09 -3.11
C LYS A 457 -1.06 -23.78 -4.31
N TYR A 458 -2.38 -23.78 -4.35
CA TYR A 458 -3.17 -24.19 -5.50
C TYR A 458 -3.97 -22.98 -6.00
N TYR A 459 -3.88 -22.72 -7.29
CA TYR A 459 -4.56 -21.61 -7.96
C TYR A 459 -5.61 -22.18 -8.92
N TYR A 460 -6.81 -21.63 -8.84
CA TYR A 460 -7.89 -21.84 -9.78
C TYR A 460 -8.46 -20.50 -10.22
N THR A 461 -8.68 -20.30 -11.50
CA THR A 461 -9.44 -19.17 -12.02
C THR A 461 -10.36 -19.58 -13.13
N GLU A 462 -11.55 -18.96 -13.16
CA GLU A 462 -12.53 -19.04 -14.21
C GLU A 462 -12.87 -17.63 -14.70
N VAL A 463 -12.67 -17.41 -15.99
CA VAL A 463 -12.91 -16.13 -16.64
C VAL A 463 -14.03 -16.34 -17.67
N THR A 464 -15.13 -15.60 -17.52
CA THR A 464 -16.27 -15.62 -18.44
C THR A 464 -16.45 -14.25 -19.08
N GLY A 465 -16.63 -14.20 -20.38
CA GLY A 465 -16.90 -12.96 -21.09
C GLY A 465 -17.07 -13.15 -22.59
N PRO A 466 -17.23 -12.05 -23.36
CA PRO A 466 -17.43 -12.11 -24.80
C PRO A 466 -16.18 -12.61 -25.53
N VAL A 467 -16.34 -13.63 -26.35
CA VAL A 467 -15.29 -14.14 -27.24
C VAL A 467 -15.82 -14.05 -28.66
N GLN A 468 -15.05 -13.48 -29.58
CA GLN A 468 -15.41 -13.48 -31.01
C GLN A 468 -15.33 -14.89 -31.54
N VAL A 469 -16.44 -15.41 -32.04
CA VAL A 469 -16.56 -16.78 -32.60
C VAL A 469 -16.62 -16.80 -34.13
N ALA A 470 -17.06 -15.71 -34.76
CA ALA A 470 -17.16 -15.58 -36.21
C ALA A 470 -17.10 -14.11 -36.64
N GLY A 471 -16.99 -13.88 -37.94
CA GLY A 471 -16.96 -12.56 -38.55
C GLY A 471 -15.58 -11.92 -38.54
N ASN A 472 -15.52 -10.67 -38.99
CA ASN A 472 -14.32 -9.81 -38.99
C ASN A 472 -14.58 -8.53 -38.19
N ALA A 473 -13.66 -7.58 -38.23
CA ALA A 473 -13.78 -6.32 -37.42
C ALA A 473 -15.09 -5.53 -37.70
N SER A 474 -15.75 -5.71 -38.83
CA SER A 474 -16.98 -4.99 -39.17
C SER A 474 -18.27 -5.77 -38.87
N ASN A 475 -18.19 -7.09 -38.74
CA ASN A 475 -19.34 -7.98 -38.51
C ASN A 475 -19.05 -9.11 -37.51
N ALA A 476 -18.29 -8.81 -36.49
CA ALA A 476 -17.90 -9.78 -35.49
C ALA A 476 -19.11 -10.32 -34.71
N ILE A 477 -19.18 -11.64 -34.57
CA ILE A 477 -20.17 -12.35 -33.76
C ILE A 477 -19.47 -12.78 -32.46
N TYR A 478 -20.06 -12.40 -31.35
CA TYR A 478 -19.55 -12.71 -30.04
C TYR A 478 -20.47 -13.68 -29.31
N GLU A 479 -19.86 -14.57 -28.54
CA GLU A 479 -20.56 -15.46 -27.59
C GLU A 479 -19.90 -15.35 -26.24
N GLU A 480 -20.70 -15.59 -25.19
CA GLU A 480 -20.19 -15.67 -23.84
C GLU A 480 -19.52 -17.04 -23.63
N GLN A 481 -18.23 -17.05 -23.35
CA GLN A 481 -17.46 -18.26 -23.13
C GLN A 481 -16.70 -18.19 -21.81
N SER A 482 -16.53 -19.36 -21.16
CA SER A 482 -15.75 -19.53 -19.94
C SER A 482 -14.43 -20.24 -20.22
N ARG A 483 -13.37 -19.76 -19.59
CA ARG A 483 -12.03 -20.36 -19.61
C ARG A 483 -11.53 -20.63 -18.21
N TYR A 484 -10.83 -21.74 -18.04
CA TYR A 484 -10.31 -22.19 -16.76
C TYR A 484 -8.79 -22.25 -16.78
N ASN A 485 -8.14 -21.79 -15.70
CA ASN A 485 -6.72 -22.01 -15.47
C ASN A 485 -6.50 -22.64 -14.10
N ARG A 486 -5.59 -23.61 -14.03
CA ARG A 486 -5.19 -24.27 -12.80
C ARG A 486 -3.67 -24.28 -12.73
N ALA A 487 -3.13 -24.02 -11.54
CA ALA A 487 -1.69 -24.04 -11.33
C ALA A 487 -1.36 -24.44 -9.89
N THR A 488 -0.13 -24.94 -9.68
CA THR A 488 0.38 -25.26 -8.35
C THR A 488 1.73 -24.57 -8.14
N GLY A 489 1.80 -23.79 -7.06
CA GLY A 489 3.01 -23.14 -6.58
C GLY A 489 3.51 -23.74 -5.30
N TYR A 490 4.78 -23.55 -5.02
CA TYR A 490 5.39 -23.97 -3.76
C TYR A 490 6.62 -23.14 -3.46
N GLY A 491 7.01 -23.11 -2.21
CA GLY A 491 8.19 -22.38 -1.81
C GLY A 491 8.62 -22.67 -0.39
N MET A 492 9.75 -22.10 -0.05
CA MET A 492 10.31 -22.14 1.29
C MET A 492 10.99 -20.81 1.61
N ALA A 493 11.00 -20.47 2.88
CA ALA A 493 11.69 -19.29 3.39
C ALA A 493 12.36 -19.65 4.72
N ALA A 494 13.53 -19.08 4.97
CA ALA A 494 14.26 -19.25 6.20
C ALA A 494 14.84 -17.92 6.66
N THR A 495 14.75 -17.69 7.96
CA THR A 495 15.45 -16.62 8.66
C THR A 495 16.40 -17.23 9.67
N TYR A 496 17.62 -16.73 9.69
CA TYR A 496 18.64 -17.12 10.66
C TYR A 496 19.26 -15.88 11.32
N GLN A 497 19.26 -15.85 12.64
CA GLN A 497 19.91 -14.82 13.43
C GLN A 497 21.37 -15.19 13.64
N LEU A 498 22.27 -14.67 12.79
CA LEU A 498 23.70 -14.97 12.81
C LEU A 498 24.36 -14.45 14.09
N LEU A 499 24.02 -13.22 14.47
CA LEU A 499 24.46 -12.52 15.70
C LEU A 499 23.26 -11.73 16.23
N LYS A 500 23.27 -11.28 17.49
CA LYS A 500 22.18 -10.44 18.04
C LYS A 500 21.78 -9.29 17.09
N PRO A 501 22.70 -8.51 16.46
CA PRO A 501 22.34 -7.47 15.51
C PRO A 501 22.26 -7.92 14.05
N LEU A 502 22.66 -9.16 13.68
CA LEU A 502 22.78 -9.59 12.28
C LEU A 502 21.84 -10.74 11.95
N GLN A 503 20.91 -10.50 11.03
CA GLN A 503 19.93 -11.46 10.54
C GLN A 503 20.12 -11.71 9.04
N ALA A 504 20.05 -12.99 8.63
CA ALA A 504 20.02 -13.40 7.23
C ALA A 504 18.68 -14.05 6.89
N LYS A 505 18.16 -13.77 5.69
CA LYS A 505 16.94 -14.37 5.15
C LYS A 505 17.19 -14.88 3.75
N LEU A 506 16.68 -16.07 3.48
CA LEU A 506 16.72 -16.70 2.16
C LEU A 506 15.36 -17.27 1.82
N SER A 507 14.88 -17.06 0.59
CA SER A 507 13.64 -17.67 0.14
C SER A 507 13.70 -18.10 -1.31
N TYR A 508 12.94 -19.14 -1.62
CA TYR A 508 12.64 -19.63 -2.97
C TYR A 508 11.15 -19.82 -3.12
N GLU A 509 10.59 -19.41 -4.26
CA GLU A 509 9.20 -19.64 -4.59
C GLU A 509 9.03 -19.88 -6.09
N LYS A 510 8.28 -20.93 -6.45
CA LYS A 510 7.63 -21.07 -7.75
C LYS A 510 6.19 -20.62 -7.60
N THR A 511 5.83 -19.54 -8.26
CA THR A 511 4.52 -18.90 -8.12
C THR A 511 3.91 -18.54 -9.47
N PHE A 512 2.62 -18.26 -9.49
CA PHE A 512 1.85 -17.89 -10.67
C PHE A 512 1.09 -16.59 -10.40
N ARG A 513 0.97 -15.73 -11.42
CA ARG A 513 0.10 -14.56 -11.41
C ARG A 513 -1.02 -14.76 -12.43
N LEU A 514 -2.24 -14.68 -11.95
CA LEU A 514 -3.43 -14.72 -12.78
C LEU A 514 -3.67 -13.30 -13.34
N PRO A 515 -4.11 -13.17 -14.61
CA PRO A 515 -4.44 -11.86 -15.16
C PRO A 515 -5.47 -11.12 -14.30
N THR A 516 -5.32 -9.80 -14.22
CA THR A 516 -6.25 -8.93 -13.48
C THR A 516 -7.51 -8.65 -14.30
N GLU A 517 -8.57 -8.21 -13.63
CA GLU A 517 -9.83 -7.85 -14.27
C GLU A 517 -9.64 -6.74 -15.33
N ARG A 518 -8.71 -5.80 -15.08
CA ARG A 518 -8.39 -4.72 -16.02
C ARG A 518 -7.63 -5.22 -17.26
N GLU A 519 -6.72 -6.18 -17.08
CA GLU A 519 -6.03 -6.84 -18.20
C GLU A 519 -7.00 -7.66 -19.05
N LEU A 520 -7.93 -8.36 -18.40
CA LEU A 520 -8.90 -9.22 -19.07
C LEU A 520 -10.03 -8.44 -19.78
N PHE A 521 -10.48 -7.34 -19.18
CA PHE A 521 -11.72 -6.67 -19.58
C PHE A 521 -11.56 -5.20 -19.94
N GLY A 522 -10.37 -4.62 -19.78
CA GLY A 522 -10.12 -3.20 -19.97
C GLY A 522 -10.87 -2.28 -18.99
N ASP A 523 -10.77 -0.98 -19.20
CA ASP A 523 -11.48 0.04 -18.40
C ASP A 523 -12.61 0.74 -19.17
N GLY A 524 -12.84 0.31 -20.42
CA GLY A 524 -13.87 0.87 -21.30
C GLY A 524 -13.53 2.27 -21.83
N ASP A 525 -12.27 2.69 -21.72
CA ASP A 525 -11.84 4.04 -22.06
C ASP A 525 -10.45 4.04 -22.74
N LEU A 526 -9.40 4.02 -21.95
CA LEU A 526 -8.02 4.15 -22.42
C LEU A 526 -7.22 2.85 -22.30
N GLU A 527 -7.86 1.75 -21.90
CA GLU A 527 -7.24 0.42 -21.82
C GLU A 527 -8.17 -0.67 -22.37
N GLU A 528 -7.68 -1.39 -23.37
CA GLU A 528 -8.33 -2.55 -23.97
C GLU A 528 -8.01 -3.81 -23.16
N GLY A 529 -8.99 -4.73 -23.01
CA GLY A 529 -8.82 -6.00 -22.34
C GLY A 529 -8.55 -7.15 -23.32
N ASP A 530 -7.82 -8.18 -22.84
CA ASP A 530 -7.60 -9.43 -23.57
C ASP A 530 -7.91 -10.62 -22.64
N GLN A 531 -9.02 -11.32 -22.93
CA GLN A 531 -9.44 -12.50 -22.18
C GLN A 531 -8.62 -13.75 -22.50
N GLN A 532 -7.74 -13.69 -23.50
CA GLN A 532 -6.86 -14.79 -23.89
C GLN A 532 -5.55 -14.83 -23.13
N LEU A 533 -5.31 -13.86 -22.25
CA LEU A 533 -4.11 -13.79 -21.45
C LEU A 533 -3.92 -15.05 -20.59
N ARG A 534 -2.71 -15.59 -20.67
CA ARG A 534 -2.27 -16.73 -19.84
C ARG A 534 -1.67 -16.24 -18.56
N ALA A 535 -1.74 -17.07 -17.53
CA ALA A 535 -1.08 -16.82 -16.25
C ALA A 535 0.45 -16.75 -16.43
N GLU A 536 1.07 -15.76 -15.83
CA GLU A 536 2.53 -15.68 -15.71
C GLU A 536 3.02 -16.70 -14.71
N LYS A 537 4.18 -17.29 -14.96
CA LYS A 537 4.86 -18.21 -14.06
C LYS A 537 6.22 -17.65 -13.70
N SER A 538 6.56 -17.60 -12.42
CA SER A 538 7.85 -17.10 -11.96
C SER A 538 8.54 -18.07 -11.01
N GLN A 539 9.87 -18.14 -11.12
CA GLN A 539 10.76 -18.72 -10.13
C GLN A 539 11.55 -17.59 -9.49
N ASN A 540 11.41 -17.45 -8.18
CA ASN A 540 11.93 -16.33 -7.41
C ASN A 540 12.91 -16.81 -6.36
N ILE A 541 14.09 -16.22 -6.30
CA ILE A 541 15.06 -16.39 -5.21
C ILE A 541 15.31 -15.01 -4.60
N ASN A 542 15.23 -14.91 -3.28
CA ASN A 542 15.58 -13.68 -2.55
C ASN A 542 16.58 -14.02 -1.44
N CYS A 543 17.59 -13.16 -1.30
CA CYS A 543 18.51 -13.14 -0.18
C CYS A 543 18.50 -11.76 0.44
N ASN A 544 18.42 -11.67 1.77
CA ASN A 544 18.47 -10.41 2.49
C ASN A 544 19.33 -10.54 3.73
N LEU A 545 20.15 -9.52 3.99
CA LEU A 545 20.93 -9.33 5.19
C LEU A 545 20.46 -8.06 5.88
N SER A 546 20.19 -8.12 7.18
CA SER A 546 19.82 -6.98 8.00
C SER A 546 20.74 -6.92 9.21
N PHE A 547 21.44 -5.79 9.38
CA PHE A 547 22.36 -5.53 10.48
C PHE A 547 21.88 -4.32 11.27
N GLN A 548 21.54 -4.53 12.55
CA GLN A 548 20.91 -3.54 13.43
C GLN A 548 21.71 -3.37 14.72
N PRO A 549 22.95 -2.84 14.68
CA PRO A 549 23.72 -2.56 15.88
C PRO A 549 23.17 -1.33 16.60
N SER A 550 23.21 -1.37 17.93
CA SER A 550 22.87 -0.26 18.80
C SER A 550 23.98 -0.10 19.84
N ILE A 551 24.52 1.11 19.98
CA ILE A 551 25.60 1.44 20.91
C ILE A 551 25.18 2.73 21.59
N ASP A 552 24.90 2.69 22.88
CA ASP A 552 24.39 3.81 23.67
C ASP A 552 23.15 4.47 22.99
N ASN A 553 23.30 5.74 22.62
CA ASN A 553 22.27 6.53 21.95
C ASN A 553 22.30 6.43 20.42
N HIS A 554 23.12 5.56 19.84
CA HIS A 554 23.33 5.41 18.41
C HIS A 554 22.75 4.09 17.94
N SER A 555 21.85 4.13 16.96
CA SER A 555 21.29 2.92 16.34
C SER A 555 21.45 2.99 14.83
N PHE A 556 21.77 1.85 14.23
CA PHE A 556 21.93 1.71 12.79
C PHE A 556 20.97 0.63 12.28
N LEU A 557 20.47 0.83 11.08
CA LEU A 557 19.78 -0.19 10.30
C LEU A 557 20.46 -0.25 8.94
N ILE A 558 21.13 -1.35 8.65
CA ILE A 558 21.81 -1.60 7.37
C ILE A 558 21.18 -2.84 6.76
N GLU A 559 20.65 -2.71 5.55
CA GLU A 559 20.01 -3.81 4.84
C GLU A 559 20.58 -3.95 3.43
N ALA A 560 20.80 -5.19 3.01
CA ALA A 560 21.20 -5.53 1.66
C ALA A 560 20.32 -6.66 1.14
N GLY A 561 19.68 -6.47 0.00
CA GLY A 561 18.81 -7.43 -0.66
C GLY A 561 19.29 -7.80 -2.05
N LEU A 562 19.19 -9.09 -2.41
CA LEU A 562 19.40 -9.60 -3.76
C LEU A 562 18.17 -10.37 -4.20
N ALA A 563 17.79 -10.20 -5.46
CA ALA A 563 16.62 -10.81 -6.05
C ALA A 563 16.94 -11.37 -7.44
N TYR A 564 16.62 -12.63 -7.65
CA TYR A 564 16.64 -13.31 -8.96
C TYR A 564 15.24 -13.74 -9.32
N ARG A 565 14.80 -13.46 -10.56
CA ARG A 565 13.50 -13.79 -11.10
C ARG A 565 13.64 -14.37 -12.51
N ASN A 566 12.98 -15.48 -12.77
CA ASN A 566 12.83 -16.04 -14.10
C ASN A 566 11.34 -16.22 -14.41
N ILE A 567 10.81 -15.40 -15.32
CA ILE A 567 9.38 -15.27 -15.58
C ILE A 567 9.09 -15.77 -16.99
N SER A 568 8.10 -16.65 -17.11
CA SER A 568 7.55 -17.10 -18.39
C SER A 568 6.15 -16.55 -18.59
N ASP A 569 5.73 -16.40 -19.85
CA ASP A 569 4.45 -15.77 -20.23
C ASP A 569 4.24 -14.35 -19.65
N TYR A 570 5.34 -13.60 -19.51
CA TYR A 570 5.33 -12.25 -18.95
C TYR A 570 4.32 -11.36 -19.69
N ILE A 571 3.44 -10.69 -18.94
CA ILE A 571 2.44 -9.80 -19.52
C ILE A 571 3.00 -8.39 -19.61
N ILE A 572 3.20 -7.91 -20.84
CA ILE A 572 3.65 -6.54 -21.11
C ILE A 572 2.47 -5.65 -21.50
N ARG A 573 2.47 -4.41 -21.04
CA ARG A 573 1.50 -3.38 -21.41
C ARG A 573 2.12 -2.46 -22.46
N GLY A 574 1.53 -2.46 -23.67
CA GLY A 574 1.89 -1.54 -24.76
C GLY A 574 0.90 -0.37 -24.84
N ILE A 575 1.29 0.71 -25.52
CA ILE A 575 0.46 1.88 -25.82
C ILE A 575 0.52 2.10 -27.33
N ASN A 576 -0.65 2.16 -27.99
CA ASN A 576 -0.73 2.42 -29.43
C ASN A 576 -0.67 3.92 -29.75
N SER A 577 -0.63 4.29 -31.03
CA SER A 577 -0.57 5.67 -31.51
C SER A 577 -1.79 6.53 -31.12
N ARG A 578 -2.91 5.90 -30.77
CA ARG A 578 -4.11 6.58 -30.27
C ARG A 578 -4.07 6.81 -28.74
N GLY A 579 -2.98 6.42 -28.07
CA GLY A 579 -2.84 6.54 -26.62
C GLY A 579 -3.64 5.52 -25.84
N ILE A 580 -4.12 4.45 -26.48
CA ILE A 580 -4.85 3.35 -25.85
C ILE A 580 -3.86 2.26 -25.46
N ALA A 581 -3.97 1.76 -24.26
CA ALA A 581 -3.13 0.68 -23.75
C ALA A 581 -3.76 -0.68 -23.99
N ALA A 582 -2.93 -1.71 -24.18
CA ALA A 582 -3.33 -3.10 -24.23
C ALA A 582 -2.26 -4.00 -23.61
N SER A 583 -2.68 -5.08 -22.97
CA SER A 583 -1.79 -6.07 -22.36
C SER A 583 -1.70 -7.32 -23.22
N ARG A 584 -0.51 -7.92 -23.33
CA ARG A 584 -0.29 -9.18 -24.07
C ARG A 584 0.78 -10.03 -23.39
N ASN A 585 0.71 -11.35 -23.53
CA ASN A 585 1.83 -12.22 -23.15
C ASN A 585 3.00 -12.00 -24.10
N HIS A 586 4.18 -11.71 -23.57
CA HIS A 586 5.40 -11.42 -24.33
C HIS A 586 6.28 -12.68 -24.48
N GLY A 587 6.46 -13.43 -23.41
CA GLY A 587 7.38 -14.57 -23.37
C GLY A 587 8.25 -14.56 -22.13
N ASN A 588 9.54 -14.90 -22.28
CA ASN A 588 10.44 -15.07 -21.15
C ASN A 588 11.15 -13.75 -20.78
N VAL A 589 11.15 -13.43 -19.49
CA VAL A 589 11.85 -12.27 -18.92
C VAL A 589 12.66 -12.71 -17.70
N ARG A 590 13.87 -12.18 -17.58
CA ARG A 590 14.74 -12.38 -16.42
C ARG A 590 15.00 -11.07 -15.73
N ASN A 591 14.86 -11.05 -14.40
CA ASN A 591 15.26 -9.92 -13.55
C ASN A 591 16.37 -10.37 -12.58
N ILE A 592 17.45 -9.60 -12.52
CA ILE A 592 18.47 -9.67 -11.49
C ILE A 592 18.57 -8.29 -10.89
N GLY A 593 18.37 -8.19 -9.58
CA GLY A 593 18.38 -6.89 -8.92
C GLY A 593 18.90 -6.97 -7.49
N GLY A 594 19.21 -5.82 -6.95
CA GLY A 594 19.59 -5.67 -5.56
C GLY A 594 19.19 -4.32 -5.02
N ASP A 595 19.00 -4.28 -3.73
CA ASP A 595 18.74 -3.07 -2.97
C ASP A 595 19.69 -3.00 -1.77
N PHE A 596 20.10 -1.79 -1.44
CA PHE A 596 20.92 -1.50 -0.28
C PHE A 596 20.38 -0.28 0.44
N SER A 597 20.32 -0.33 1.77
CA SER A 597 19.91 0.80 2.59
C SER A 597 20.75 0.92 3.85
N VAL A 598 20.97 2.17 4.24
CA VAL A 598 21.62 2.54 5.51
C VAL A 598 20.76 3.59 6.18
N ARG A 599 20.48 3.40 7.45
CA ARG A 599 19.80 4.36 8.28
C ARG A 599 20.47 4.47 9.63
N TYR A 600 20.73 5.69 10.07
CA TYR A 600 21.30 6.02 11.37
C TYR A 600 20.30 6.82 12.20
N PHE A 601 20.21 6.49 13.47
CA PHE A 601 19.40 7.19 14.45
C PHE A 601 20.28 7.64 15.61
N TYR A 602 20.11 8.87 16.06
CA TYR A 602 20.70 9.38 17.28
C TYR A 602 19.59 9.72 18.26
N LYS A 603 19.47 8.95 19.35
CA LYS A 603 18.31 8.98 20.24
C LYS A 603 17.00 8.87 19.42
N ASP A 604 15.95 9.54 19.87
CA ASP A 604 14.69 9.67 19.13
C ASP A 604 14.59 10.97 18.29
N ASN A 605 15.64 11.78 18.33
CA ASN A 605 15.61 13.15 17.81
C ASN A 605 16.13 13.29 16.40
N PHE A 606 17.13 12.52 16.00
CA PHE A 606 17.76 12.64 14.68
C PHE A 606 17.72 11.31 13.93
N ALA A 607 17.35 11.37 12.66
CA ALA A 607 17.48 10.26 11.75
C ALA A 607 18.01 10.74 10.40
N ILE A 608 18.93 9.98 9.82
CA ILE A 608 19.40 10.15 8.45
C ILE A 608 19.50 8.78 7.81
N GLY A 609 19.08 8.67 6.55
CA GLY A 609 19.13 7.41 5.84
C GLY A 609 19.15 7.59 4.34
N GLY A 610 19.48 6.51 3.65
CA GLY A 610 19.41 6.46 2.21
C GLY A 610 19.31 5.02 1.73
N ASN A 611 18.76 4.86 0.55
CA ASN A 611 18.69 3.58 -0.13
C ASN A 611 18.93 3.75 -1.63
N ILE A 612 19.45 2.69 -2.24
CA ILE A 612 19.65 2.58 -3.68
C ILE A 612 19.14 1.23 -4.14
N THR A 613 18.51 1.21 -5.30
CA THR A 613 17.96 0.00 -5.92
C THR A 613 18.38 -0.07 -7.38
N TYR A 614 18.93 -1.20 -7.78
CA TYR A 614 19.29 -1.50 -9.16
C TYR A 614 18.58 -2.78 -9.61
N MET A 615 18.04 -2.78 -10.84
CA MET A 615 17.27 -3.90 -11.41
C MET A 615 17.57 -4.06 -12.89
N ASP A 616 18.08 -5.23 -13.28
CA ASP A 616 18.34 -5.57 -14.68
C ASP A 616 17.28 -6.55 -15.20
N ILE A 617 16.19 -5.97 -15.73
CA ILE A 617 15.02 -6.72 -16.25
C ILE A 617 15.17 -6.83 -17.76
N ARG A 618 15.41 -8.06 -18.26
CA ARG A 618 15.72 -8.30 -19.68
C ARG A 618 14.79 -9.29 -20.32
N ASN A 619 14.45 -9.00 -21.59
CA ASN A 619 13.84 -9.95 -22.50
C ASN A 619 14.78 -11.15 -22.73
N LYS A 620 14.27 -12.36 -22.51
CA LYS A 620 15.01 -13.62 -22.77
C LYS A 620 14.33 -14.46 -23.87
N GLU A 621 13.38 -13.88 -24.58
CA GLU A 621 12.75 -14.54 -25.74
C GLU A 621 13.65 -14.42 -26.95
N LYS A 622 14.22 -15.58 -27.37
CA LYS A 622 15.18 -15.64 -28.49
C LYS A 622 14.49 -15.62 -29.86
N LYS A 623 13.24 -16.09 -29.93
CA LYS A 623 12.51 -16.21 -31.18
C LYS A 623 11.17 -15.48 -31.10
N THR A 624 10.76 -14.90 -32.20
CA THR A 624 9.41 -14.37 -32.34
C THR A 624 8.39 -15.51 -32.44
N VAL A 625 7.10 -15.20 -32.35
CA VAL A 625 5.99 -16.16 -32.53
C VAL A 625 6.02 -16.84 -33.92
N PHE A 626 6.70 -16.24 -34.90
CA PHE A 626 6.89 -16.78 -36.25
C PHE A 626 8.21 -17.56 -36.40
N GLY A 627 8.96 -17.79 -35.33
CA GLY A 627 10.22 -18.57 -35.34
C GLY A 627 11.48 -17.80 -35.76
N ALA A 628 11.37 -16.53 -36.17
CA ALA A 628 12.50 -15.68 -36.51
C ALA A 628 13.26 -15.27 -35.23
N GLU A 629 14.53 -14.89 -35.36
CA GLU A 629 15.29 -14.35 -34.24
C GLU A 629 14.68 -13.03 -33.74
N SER A 630 14.58 -12.88 -32.41
CA SER A 630 14.03 -11.69 -31.80
C SER A 630 15.09 -10.57 -31.77
N VAL A 631 14.82 -9.48 -32.46
CA VAL A 631 15.69 -8.28 -32.44
C VAL A 631 15.80 -7.64 -31.06
N THR A 632 14.81 -7.87 -30.20
CA THR A 632 14.77 -7.37 -28.83
C THR A 632 15.36 -8.33 -27.79
N TYR A 633 15.98 -9.46 -28.25
CA TYR A 633 16.62 -10.40 -27.33
C TYR A 633 17.69 -9.69 -26.50
N ASN A 634 17.58 -9.86 -25.19
CA ASN A 634 18.46 -9.26 -24.17
C ASN A 634 18.29 -7.72 -23.98
N ASP A 635 17.34 -7.09 -24.65
CA ASP A 635 16.98 -5.70 -24.33
C ASP A 635 16.35 -5.61 -22.94
N ARG A 636 16.50 -4.45 -22.29
CA ARG A 636 15.77 -4.12 -21.08
C ARG A 636 14.27 -3.98 -21.37
N VAL A 637 13.44 -4.48 -20.47
CA VAL A 637 11.99 -4.34 -20.57
C VAL A 637 11.61 -2.84 -20.56
N PRO A 638 10.80 -2.38 -21.53
CA PRO A 638 10.46 -0.98 -21.67
C PRO A 638 9.69 -0.40 -20.49
N ASN A 639 9.79 0.93 -20.35
CA ASN A 639 9.05 1.74 -19.39
C ASN A 639 9.26 1.27 -17.92
N MET A 640 10.51 0.91 -17.59
CA MET A 640 10.92 0.42 -16.28
C MET A 640 12.16 1.17 -15.80
N PRO A 641 12.07 1.97 -14.70
CA PRO A 641 13.26 2.52 -14.06
C PRO A 641 14.11 1.39 -13.51
N TYR A 642 15.38 1.33 -13.92
CA TYR A 642 16.30 0.26 -13.49
C TYR A 642 17.24 0.69 -12.35
N LEU A 643 17.41 1.98 -12.15
CA LEU A 643 18.22 2.55 -11.06
C LEU A 643 17.47 3.72 -10.43
N PHE A 644 17.29 3.67 -9.12
CA PHE A 644 16.75 4.77 -8.35
C PHE A 644 17.31 4.76 -6.93
N ALA A 645 17.32 5.92 -6.30
CA ALA A 645 17.85 6.12 -4.96
C ALA A 645 17.01 7.17 -4.21
N ASN A 646 16.92 7.00 -2.90
CA ASN A 646 16.31 7.97 -2.01
C ASN A 646 17.27 8.25 -0.85
N ALA A 647 17.28 9.50 -0.37
CA ALA A 647 17.91 9.86 0.88
C ALA A 647 16.95 10.75 1.69
N ASP A 648 16.94 10.58 2.98
CA ASP A 648 16.14 11.40 3.87
C ASP A 648 16.87 11.72 5.17
N THR A 649 16.56 12.89 5.72
CA THR A 649 17.03 13.27 7.06
C THR A 649 15.89 13.96 7.81
N SER A 650 15.85 13.74 9.11
CA SER A 650 14.90 14.41 10.00
C SER A 650 15.53 14.74 11.34
N TYR A 651 15.12 15.87 11.89
CA TYR A 651 15.49 16.29 13.23
C TYR A 651 14.27 16.80 14.00
N ASN A 652 14.12 16.32 15.25
CA ASN A 652 13.06 16.73 16.14
C ASN A 652 13.67 17.53 17.30
N PHE A 653 13.39 18.82 17.34
CA PHE A 653 13.69 19.69 18.47
C PHE A 653 12.55 19.58 19.49
N VAL A 654 12.89 19.52 20.75
CA VAL A 654 11.92 19.49 21.87
C VAL A 654 12.14 20.73 22.71
N ASP A 655 11.08 21.27 23.32
CA ASP A 655 11.13 22.46 24.17
C ASP A 655 11.68 23.70 23.46
N VAL A 656 11.18 23.99 22.25
CA VAL A 656 11.68 25.09 21.40
C VAL A 656 11.07 26.43 21.79
N PHE A 657 9.75 26.51 21.85
CA PHE A 657 9.00 27.72 22.18
C PHE A 657 8.26 27.58 23.53
N ALA A 658 7.92 26.36 23.90
CA ALA A 658 7.24 26.02 25.15
C ALA A 658 7.66 24.62 25.60
N LYS A 659 7.54 24.36 26.91
CA LYS A 659 7.82 23.02 27.47
C LYS A 659 6.92 21.96 26.84
N GLU A 660 7.50 20.84 26.40
CA GLU A 660 6.84 19.71 25.74
C GLU A 660 6.34 19.98 24.30
N ASP A 661 6.70 21.11 23.68
CA ASP A 661 6.47 21.30 22.27
C ASP A 661 7.52 20.55 21.40
N GLN A 662 7.22 20.39 20.13
CA GLN A 662 8.13 19.75 19.18
C GLN A 662 8.16 20.53 17.86
N LEU A 663 9.36 20.74 17.35
CA LEU A 663 9.60 21.26 15.99
C LEU A 663 10.36 20.20 15.20
N SER A 664 9.70 19.61 14.20
CA SER A 664 10.27 18.59 13.33
C SER A 664 10.64 19.18 11.99
N LEU A 665 11.88 18.98 11.56
CA LEU A 665 12.37 19.29 10.22
C LEU A 665 12.60 17.99 9.48
N SER A 666 12.22 17.92 8.21
CA SER A 666 12.49 16.76 7.35
C SER A 666 12.86 17.21 5.94
N TYR A 667 13.85 16.55 5.38
CA TYR A 667 14.30 16.72 4.01
C TYR A 667 14.37 15.38 3.31
N ILE A 668 13.93 15.32 2.05
CA ILE A 668 13.89 14.10 1.24
C ILE A 668 14.47 14.42 -0.12
N LEU A 669 15.34 13.55 -0.61
CA LEU A 669 15.92 13.57 -1.93
C LEU A 669 15.54 12.28 -2.66
N GLN A 670 15.07 12.39 -3.92
CA GLN A 670 14.71 11.24 -4.74
C GLN A 670 15.39 11.35 -6.11
N TYR A 671 16.14 10.32 -6.48
CA TYR A 671 16.79 10.18 -7.78
C TYR A 671 16.17 9.03 -8.56
N THR A 672 16.00 9.22 -9.86
CA THR A 672 15.66 8.17 -10.81
C THR A 672 16.50 8.35 -12.05
N ASP A 673 17.18 7.30 -12.50
CA ASP A 673 18.01 7.33 -13.69
C ASP A 673 17.15 7.27 -14.96
N GLU A 674 17.76 7.60 -16.11
CA GLU A 674 17.04 7.57 -17.39
C GLU A 674 16.56 6.18 -17.76
N PHE A 675 15.42 6.07 -18.43
CA PHE A 675 14.90 4.82 -18.96
C PHE A 675 14.07 5.06 -20.23
N TYR A 676 13.67 4.00 -20.94
CA TYR A 676 13.05 4.10 -22.26
C TYR A 676 11.64 3.54 -22.27
N LEU A 677 10.73 4.16 -23.06
CA LEU A 677 9.37 3.67 -23.25
C LEU A 677 9.32 2.46 -24.20
N THR A 678 10.24 2.36 -25.16
CA THR A 678 10.29 1.35 -26.21
C THR A 678 11.50 0.43 -26.06
N TRP A 679 11.51 -0.70 -26.73
CA TRP A 679 12.67 -1.57 -26.80
C TRP A 679 13.85 -0.83 -27.41
N GLN A 680 15.04 -1.00 -26.83
CA GLN A 680 16.25 -0.24 -27.25
C GLN A 680 16.68 -0.58 -28.69
N SER A 681 16.42 -1.83 -29.14
CA SER A 681 16.76 -2.31 -30.48
C SER A 681 15.68 -2.02 -31.54
N GLU A 682 14.50 -1.50 -31.13
CA GLU A 682 13.40 -1.15 -32.04
C GLU A 682 13.31 0.37 -32.24
N GLY A 683 14.08 0.95 -33.15
CA GLY A 683 13.85 2.31 -33.65
C GLY A 683 14.08 3.44 -32.62
N ALA A 684 13.16 4.42 -32.59
CA ALA A 684 13.33 5.64 -31.78
C ALA A 684 13.28 5.36 -30.28
N LYS A 685 14.35 5.71 -29.57
CA LYS A 685 14.42 5.66 -28.11
C LYS A 685 13.62 6.80 -27.52
N ASN A 686 12.40 6.51 -27.05
CA ASN A 686 11.60 7.47 -26.30
C ASN A 686 12.11 7.49 -24.85
N THR A 687 12.99 8.43 -24.56
CA THR A 687 13.73 8.53 -23.29
C THR A 687 12.91 9.28 -22.25
N VAL A 688 12.79 8.70 -21.06
CA VAL A 688 12.48 9.42 -19.81
C VAL A 688 13.81 9.86 -19.21
N PRO A 689 14.09 11.16 -19.04
CA PRO A 689 15.39 11.64 -18.58
C PRO A 689 15.63 11.28 -17.11
N ALA A 690 16.91 11.26 -16.72
CA ALA A 690 17.28 11.21 -15.30
C ALA A 690 16.75 12.44 -14.57
N GLN A 691 16.33 12.27 -13.32
CA GLN A 691 15.65 13.31 -12.55
C GLN A 691 16.01 13.23 -11.07
N LEU A 692 16.07 14.39 -10.43
CA LEU A 692 16.39 14.55 -9.01
C LEU A 692 15.41 15.52 -8.37
N SER A 693 14.59 15.06 -7.44
CA SER A 693 13.66 15.92 -6.72
C SER A 693 14.02 16.08 -5.26
N HIS A 694 13.66 17.24 -4.73
CA HIS A 694 13.95 17.65 -3.37
C HIS A 694 12.67 18.11 -2.68
N ASP A 695 12.36 17.52 -1.53
CA ASP A 695 11.22 17.89 -0.70
C ASP A 695 11.71 18.34 0.67
N PHE A 696 11.07 19.34 1.23
CA PHE A 696 11.33 19.84 2.58
C PHE A 696 10.02 20.01 3.34
N SER A 697 10.04 19.69 4.64
CA SER A 697 8.90 19.92 5.52
C SER A 697 9.33 20.40 6.90
N ILE A 698 8.48 21.23 7.49
CA ILE A 698 8.57 21.70 8.86
C ILE A 698 7.23 21.47 9.54
N THR A 699 7.24 20.88 10.73
CA THR A 699 6.05 20.60 11.53
C THR A 699 6.27 21.07 12.95
N TYR A 700 5.42 21.96 13.44
CA TYR A 700 5.33 22.35 14.82
C TYR A 700 4.15 21.62 15.49
N THR A 701 4.41 21.03 16.66
CA THR A 701 3.41 20.38 17.49
C THR A 701 3.41 21.04 18.87
N ALA A 702 2.29 21.63 19.24
CA ALA A 702 2.12 22.35 20.49
C ALA A 702 2.16 21.42 21.73
N PRO A 703 2.43 21.94 22.92
CA PRO A 703 2.38 21.19 24.19
C PRO A 703 1.08 20.39 24.33
N GLY A 704 1.16 19.19 24.89
CA GLY A 704 0.03 18.27 25.01
C GLY A 704 -0.41 17.65 23.69
N LYS A 705 0.29 17.93 22.58
CA LYS A 705 0.10 17.34 21.22
C LYS A 705 -1.31 17.49 20.66
N ARG A 706 -2.07 18.50 21.13
CA ARG A 706 -3.43 18.75 20.65
C ARG A 706 -3.49 19.50 19.33
N PHE A 707 -2.54 20.37 19.08
CA PHE A 707 -2.48 21.22 17.90
C PHE A 707 -1.17 21.01 17.16
N SER A 708 -1.22 20.90 15.86
CA SER A 708 -0.02 20.90 15.02
C SER A 708 -0.25 21.70 13.74
N ILE A 709 0.80 22.36 13.27
CA ILE A 709 0.85 23.04 11.98
C ILE A 709 2.06 22.52 11.22
N SER A 710 1.88 22.21 9.94
CA SER A 710 3.01 21.86 9.05
C SER A 710 2.99 22.70 7.78
N ALA A 711 4.20 22.94 7.26
CA ALA A 711 4.42 23.52 5.94
C ALA A 711 5.36 22.58 5.16
N GLU A 712 5.02 22.33 3.91
CA GLU A 712 5.79 21.45 3.03
C GLU A 712 6.04 22.12 1.68
N ALA A 713 7.25 21.91 1.15
CA ALA A 713 7.65 22.27 -0.21
C ALA A 713 8.05 20.99 -0.93
N LYS A 714 7.24 20.51 -1.85
CA LYS A 714 7.53 19.36 -2.71
C LYS A 714 8.19 19.82 -4.01
N ASN A 715 9.22 19.06 -4.45
CA ASN A 715 9.98 19.39 -5.65
C ASN A 715 10.40 20.88 -5.69
N PHE A 716 10.99 21.40 -4.60
CA PHE A 716 11.22 22.84 -4.45
C PHE A 716 12.22 23.40 -5.46
N THR A 717 13.06 22.56 -6.08
CA THR A 717 13.94 22.90 -7.20
C THR A 717 13.20 23.08 -8.51
N ASN A 718 11.92 22.68 -8.58
CA ASN A 718 11.05 22.73 -9.76
C ASN A 718 11.59 21.90 -10.95
N GLU A 719 12.10 20.72 -10.65
CA GLU A 719 12.56 19.74 -11.66
C GLU A 719 11.37 19.21 -12.47
N LEU A 720 11.59 18.92 -13.75
CA LEU A 720 10.60 18.24 -14.59
C LEU A 720 10.59 16.74 -14.23
N LEU A 721 9.53 16.30 -13.58
CA LEU A 721 9.41 14.93 -13.09
C LEU A 721 8.52 14.08 -13.97
N TYR A 722 8.99 12.86 -14.26
CA TYR A 722 8.30 11.85 -15.06
C TYR A 722 8.45 10.49 -14.40
N ASP A 723 7.37 9.73 -14.31
CA ASP A 723 7.42 8.31 -13.95
C ASP A 723 7.05 7.41 -15.13
N ASN A 724 6.51 7.99 -16.19
CA ASN A 724 6.21 7.36 -17.47
C ASN A 724 6.59 8.31 -18.60
N TYR A 725 6.89 7.78 -19.78
CA TYR A 725 7.23 8.61 -20.93
C TYR A 725 6.15 9.67 -21.21
N SER A 726 6.57 10.89 -21.39
CA SER A 726 5.78 12.11 -21.64
C SER A 726 4.77 12.53 -20.54
N LEU A 727 4.43 11.68 -19.58
CA LEU A 727 3.46 12.03 -18.53
C LEU A 727 4.16 12.79 -17.39
N GLN A 728 4.06 14.11 -17.41
CA GLN A 728 4.68 14.98 -16.41
C GLN A 728 3.88 15.04 -15.13
N LYS A 729 4.59 14.96 -14.02
CA LYS A 729 4.07 15.23 -12.68
C LYS A 729 4.03 16.74 -12.40
N ALA A 730 3.37 17.11 -11.30
CA ALA A 730 3.38 18.49 -10.84
C ALA A 730 4.81 18.97 -10.58
N GLY A 731 5.13 20.20 -10.97
CA GLY A 731 6.34 20.90 -10.59
C GLY A 731 6.34 21.27 -9.10
N ARG A 732 7.08 22.33 -8.73
CA ARG A 732 7.13 22.81 -7.35
C ARG A 732 5.73 23.08 -6.77
N ALA A 733 5.48 22.54 -5.56
CA ALA A 733 4.22 22.69 -4.87
C ALA A 733 4.44 22.95 -3.38
N PHE A 734 3.60 23.80 -2.79
CA PHE A 734 3.62 24.16 -1.37
C PHE A 734 2.30 23.73 -0.73
N TYR A 735 2.37 23.26 0.50
CA TYR A 735 1.23 22.81 1.28
C TYR A 735 1.34 23.33 2.72
N ALA A 736 0.22 23.70 3.31
CA ALA A 736 0.09 24.00 4.73
C ALA A 736 -1.02 23.13 5.32
N LYS A 737 -0.74 22.49 6.47
CA LYS A 737 -1.69 21.61 7.15
C LYS A 737 -1.88 22.04 8.59
N LEU A 738 -3.13 22.04 9.03
CA LEU A 738 -3.53 22.20 10.42
C LEU A 738 -4.12 20.87 10.91
N SER A 739 -3.75 20.47 12.11
CA SER A 739 -4.31 19.28 12.76
C SER A 739 -4.70 19.59 14.18
N TYR A 740 -5.86 19.11 14.61
CA TYR A 740 -6.36 19.27 15.95
C TYR A 740 -6.87 17.96 16.52
N ARG A 741 -6.43 17.66 17.76
CA ARG A 741 -6.86 16.50 18.53
C ARG A 741 -7.69 16.98 19.72
N PHE A 742 -8.96 16.58 19.77
CA PHE A 742 -9.88 17.02 20.80
C PHE A 742 -9.60 16.37 22.15
N TYR A 743 -9.23 15.10 22.21
CA TYR A 743 -8.82 14.32 23.39
C TYR A 743 -7.97 13.11 23.03
#